data_ad218c2f9da40bd1970d0dbdc8b606a2
#
_entry.id   ad218c2f9da40bd1970d0dbdc8b606a2
#
_cell.length_a   1.000
_cell.length_b   1.000
_cell.length_c   1.000
_cell.angle_alpha   90.00
_cell.angle_beta   90.00
_cell.angle_gamma   90.00
#
_symmetry.space_group_name_H-M   'P 1'
#
loop_
_entity.id
_entity.type
_entity.pdbx_description
1 polymer ?
#
loop_
_entity_poly.entity_id
_entity_poly.type
_entity_poly.pdbx_seq_one_letter_code
_entity_poly.pdbx_strand_id
1 'polypeptide(L)'
;MIEHVISHYRIIKKLGAGGMGEVYLAEDTTLGRQVALKLLPHQHTQDEERLRRFKQEAKSASALNHPNILTIHEVGEADGRHFIVTEFIDGESLRASLRRTGSMETRAALNVAMQVASALAAAHEAGIVHRDIKPENIMIRRDGYVKVLDFGLAKLTETTAPQAADTNAPTMPLAVHTESGVVLGTPQYLSPEQATGRNVDARSDIFSFGMVLYEMVAGERPFQGDSLMETVAAILNREPEPLPAKIPSELAKTILRCLRKDPARRYQTVADLRVVLEDVEEESGLGKQVQHTPSRRPWGWAALLPVLLVAGFFAWRGWREPENTEPLRAVSLTTLPGVERYPSFSPDGNHVAFTWNGPKQDNPDIWVQQIGAGSPLRLTTDPGNDYNPVWSPDGRSIAFLHSQSEAGFSELRLIPPLGGPDRKLAEIRVRGGTWVTPPYLAWCPDSNCLVVTDSPGEGKPDALFVISHESGEKRQLTDPQFPAQGDTNPAMSPDGSWLVFRRTGNLFNGELYRLALGRGGLTAVGEPRRLTVAALNAGYPTWMPGSKEILFSTSGSLWRLVVSDESTPARLPFVGEDGLMPVVSRPQPGRPPRLVYVRGFVDDNIWRVETTAPGATASSPPAVFVSSTRGEWFPQFSPDGRRMAFASDRSGPGGVWLADADGSGAVQLASMGAFATGGNRWSRDGERIVFHSNPEGQGEVYVIPAAGGKPQNITSHPASDAFPSFSRDGQWIYFSSNRTGEFRIWKIPASGGDAVQVTNSVGYTPLESPDGAYLYYVETFDKPSPLWRLSASGGIPVKVLEGVFFGNYVVREGGIYYIDKPSGQGGVYYLDMPTGETRLQYFDLATRSSTTMARNLGNVEAFLTASPDGRTILYSRTDSLVDDLMLVENFR
;
A
#
# COMPACT_ATOMS: atom_id res chain seq x y z
N MET A 1 38.06 24.25 -22.33
CA MET A 1 36.85 23.39 -22.28
C MET A 1 37.26 22.16 -21.50
N ILE A 2 36.67 21.95 -20.35
CA ILE A 2 37.12 20.89 -19.43
C ILE A 2 36.22 19.70 -19.71
N GLU A 3 36.70 18.75 -20.51
CA GLU A 3 36.11 17.42 -20.55
C GLU A 3 36.54 16.65 -19.29
N HIS A 4 35.87 16.95 -18.18
CA HIS A 4 36.09 16.23 -16.93
C HIS A 4 34.98 15.17 -16.82
N VAL A 5 35.36 13.93 -16.76
CA VAL A 5 34.45 12.80 -16.55
C VAL A 5 34.62 12.37 -15.10
N ILE A 6 33.48 12.29 -14.35
CA ILE A 6 33.43 11.78 -12.99
C ILE A 6 32.66 10.47 -13.04
N SER A 7 33.32 9.34 -12.77
CA SER A 7 32.74 8.02 -13.04
C SER A 7 32.33 7.91 -14.53
N HIS A 8 31.07 7.69 -14.82
CA HIS A 8 30.50 7.67 -16.18
C HIS A 8 29.72 8.96 -16.53
N TYR A 9 29.88 10.03 -15.76
CA TYR A 9 29.20 11.31 -15.97
C TYR A 9 30.12 12.32 -16.62
N ARG A 10 29.81 12.74 -17.83
CA ARG A 10 30.55 13.77 -18.57
C ARG A 10 30.04 15.15 -18.20
N ILE A 11 30.86 15.98 -17.56
CA ILE A 11 30.48 17.33 -17.14
C ILE A 11 30.27 18.22 -18.36
N ILE A 12 29.10 18.84 -18.45
CA ILE A 12 28.72 19.78 -19.51
C ILE A 12 29.00 21.21 -19.09
N LYS A 13 28.43 21.63 -17.95
CA LYS A 13 28.60 22.99 -17.38
C LYS A 13 28.33 23.03 -15.88
N LYS A 14 28.89 24.00 -15.21
CA LYS A 14 28.58 24.31 -13.83
C LYS A 14 27.23 25.00 -13.75
N LEU A 15 26.31 24.49 -12.91
CA LEU A 15 24.99 25.05 -12.61
C LEU A 15 25.01 25.99 -11.41
N GLY A 16 25.81 25.68 -10.38
CA GLY A 16 25.91 26.48 -9.16
C GLY A 16 27.02 26.02 -8.24
N ALA A 17 27.31 26.85 -7.21
CA ALA A 17 28.15 26.50 -6.08
C ALA A 17 27.57 27.09 -4.83
N GLY A 18 27.65 26.38 -3.70
CA GLY A 18 27.14 26.82 -2.41
C GLY A 18 27.87 26.12 -1.25
N GLY A 19 27.44 26.37 -0.03
CA GLY A 19 28.04 25.79 1.17
C GLY A 19 28.02 24.24 1.22
N MET A 20 27.13 23.60 0.46
CA MET A 20 26.98 22.15 0.38
C MET A 20 27.65 21.52 -0.87
N GLY A 21 28.49 22.29 -1.58
CA GLY A 21 29.24 21.78 -2.74
C GLY A 21 28.95 22.49 -4.05
N GLU A 22 29.44 21.89 -5.13
CA GLU A 22 29.30 22.38 -6.49
C GLU A 22 28.34 21.48 -7.27
N VAL A 23 27.42 22.10 -8.03
CA VAL A 23 26.44 21.38 -8.85
C VAL A 23 26.77 21.61 -10.32
N TYR A 24 26.82 20.53 -11.07
CA TYR A 24 27.11 20.50 -12.49
C TYR A 24 25.96 19.87 -13.28
N LEU A 25 25.69 20.41 -14.48
CA LEU A 25 24.97 19.66 -15.50
C LEU A 25 25.94 18.66 -16.10
N ALA A 26 25.59 17.40 -16.10
CA ALA A 26 26.37 16.32 -16.68
C ALA A 26 25.51 15.46 -17.60
N GLU A 27 26.15 14.73 -18.48
CA GLU A 27 25.54 13.69 -19.29
C GLU A 27 25.94 12.33 -18.72
N ASP A 28 24.95 11.54 -18.35
CA ASP A 28 25.11 10.13 -18.04
C ASP A 28 25.43 9.40 -19.36
N THR A 29 26.73 9.03 -19.57
CA THR A 29 27.19 8.42 -20.81
C THR A 29 26.70 6.98 -21.00
N THR A 30 26.18 6.36 -19.93
CA THR A 30 25.62 5.01 -19.94
C THR A 30 24.16 5.02 -20.42
N LEU A 31 23.38 6.02 -19.97
CA LEU A 31 21.95 6.11 -20.26
C LEU A 31 21.60 7.20 -21.29
N GLY A 32 22.56 8.03 -21.71
CA GLY A 32 22.37 9.10 -22.70
C GLY A 32 21.43 10.22 -22.23
N ARG A 33 21.34 10.48 -20.92
CA ARG A 33 20.45 11.48 -20.34
C ARG A 33 21.19 12.59 -19.61
N GLN A 34 20.57 13.76 -19.51
CA GLN A 34 21.09 14.86 -18.70
C GLN A 34 20.74 14.67 -17.24
N VAL A 35 21.72 14.91 -16.35
CA VAL A 35 21.58 14.78 -14.90
C VAL A 35 22.21 16.01 -14.22
N ALA A 36 21.81 16.28 -12.97
CA ALA A 36 22.50 17.22 -12.12
C ALA A 36 23.42 16.45 -11.15
N LEU A 37 24.73 16.72 -11.22
CA LEU A 37 25.76 16.08 -10.41
C LEU A 37 26.25 17.08 -9.35
N LYS A 38 26.00 16.76 -8.08
CA LYS A 38 26.41 17.58 -6.92
C LYS A 38 27.64 16.95 -6.28
N LEU A 39 28.77 17.66 -6.32
CA LEU A 39 30.03 17.27 -5.68
C LEU A 39 30.08 17.80 -4.26
N LEU A 40 30.41 16.95 -3.30
CA LEU A 40 30.58 17.34 -1.90
C LEU A 40 31.96 17.96 -1.64
N PRO A 41 32.05 18.96 -0.77
CA PRO A 41 33.32 19.55 -0.37
C PRO A 41 34.19 18.54 0.39
N HIS A 42 35.51 18.55 0.13
CA HIS A 42 36.48 17.66 0.80
C HIS A 42 36.45 17.75 2.34
N GLN A 43 36.08 18.90 2.90
CA GLN A 43 36.00 19.11 4.34
C GLN A 43 34.88 18.31 5.02
N HIS A 44 33.87 17.86 4.28
CA HIS A 44 32.74 17.05 4.80
C HIS A 44 32.97 15.54 4.64
N THR A 45 34.01 15.13 3.93
CA THR A 45 34.30 13.72 3.63
C THR A 45 35.40 13.13 4.50
N GLN A 46 36.08 13.92 5.34
CA GLN A 46 37.15 13.47 6.25
C GLN A 46 36.64 12.84 7.54
N ASP A 47 35.37 13.02 7.87
CA ASP A 47 34.72 12.48 9.08
C ASP A 47 33.84 11.30 8.67
N GLU A 48 34.28 10.09 9.00
CA GLU A 48 33.59 8.82 8.63
C GLU A 48 32.17 8.74 9.22
N GLU A 49 31.93 9.30 10.38
CA GLU A 49 30.61 9.28 11.02
C GLU A 49 29.64 10.23 10.31
N ARG A 50 30.12 11.42 9.90
CA ARG A 50 29.35 12.36 9.09
C ARG A 50 29.05 11.79 7.71
N LEU A 51 30.02 11.14 7.08
CA LEU A 51 29.85 10.50 5.80
C LEU A 51 28.83 9.36 5.84
N ARG A 52 28.87 8.54 6.91
CA ARG A 52 27.88 7.46 7.11
C ARG A 52 26.48 8.03 7.28
N ARG A 53 26.30 9.08 8.07
CA ARG A 53 25.00 9.76 8.25
C ARG A 53 24.51 10.35 6.92
N PHE A 54 25.39 10.98 6.16
CA PHE A 54 25.06 11.52 4.84
C PHE A 54 24.58 10.41 3.88
N LYS A 55 25.31 9.31 3.77
CA LYS A 55 24.91 8.16 2.93
C LYS A 55 23.55 7.60 3.37
N GLN A 56 23.29 7.56 4.66
CA GLN A 56 22.00 7.08 5.21
C GLN A 56 20.85 8.06 4.92
N GLU A 57 21.07 9.37 5.09
CA GLU A 57 20.06 10.41 4.81
C GLU A 57 19.78 10.51 3.30
N ALA A 58 20.82 10.47 2.47
CA ALA A 58 20.66 10.41 1.02
C ALA A 58 19.91 9.14 0.56
N LYS A 59 20.16 8.01 1.22
CA LYS A 59 19.43 6.76 1.00
C LYS A 59 17.95 6.89 1.41
N SER A 60 17.66 7.54 2.54
CA SER A 60 16.29 7.78 2.98
C SER A 60 15.56 8.74 2.04
N ALA A 61 16.23 9.80 1.59
CA ALA A 61 15.66 10.75 0.61
C ALA A 61 15.47 10.11 -0.78
N SER A 62 16.33 9.17 -1.18
CA SER A 62 16.18 8.43 -2.45
C SER A 62 14.99 7.47 -2.45
N ALA A 63 14.49 7.09 -1.29
CA ALA A 63 13.27 6.29 -1.16
C ALA A 63 11.98 7.08 -1.41
N LEU A 64 12.05 8.43 -1.39
CA LEU A 64 10.90 9.28 -1.68
C LEU A 64 10.65 9.33 -3.20
N ASN A 65 9.60 8.66 -3.63
CA ASN A 65 9.16 8.70 -5.02
C ASN A 65 7.85 9.50 -5.12
N HIS A 66 7.99 10.79 -5.42
CA HIS A 66 6.83 11.69 -5.56
C HIS A 66 7.07 12.68 -6.70
N PRO A 67 6.04 13.02 -7.52
CA PRO A 67 6.22 13.90 -8.70
C PRO A 67 6.80 15.27 -8.34
N ASN A 68 6.54 15.78 -7.14
CA ASN A 68 7.04 17.07 -6.67
C ASN A 68 8.28 16.99 -5.78
N ILE A 69 8.92 15.83 -5.65
CA ILE A 69 10.21 15.64 -4.96
C ILE A 69 11.31 15.39 -5.99
N LEU A 70 12.50 15.91 -5.74
CA LEU A 70 13.67 15.69 -6.59
C LEU A 70 14.09 14.22 -6.53
N THR A 71 14.19 13.56 -7.69
CA THR A 71 14.63 12.17 -7.78
C THR A 71 16.16 12.08 -7.67
N ILE A 72 16.65 11.31 -6.70
CA ILE A 72 18.07 10.95 -6.59
C ILE A 72 18.30 9.69 -7.41
N HIS A 73 19.21 9.75 -8.37
CA HIS A 73 19.56 8.64 -9.25
C HIS A 73 20.70 7.78 -8.70
N GLU A 74 21.70 8.43 -8.11
CA GLU A 74 22.88 7.74 -7.59
C GLU A 74 23.54 8.54 -6.47
N VAL A 75 24.15 7.81 -5.53
CA VAL A 75 25.08 8.34 -4.54
C VAL A 75 26.38 7.57 -4.69
N GLY A 76 27.43 8.20 -5.16
CA GLY A 76 28.67 7.53 -5.53
C GLY A 76 29.91 8.21 -4.98
N GLU A 77 31.06 7.57 -5.29
CA GLU A 77 32.40 8.07 -5.00
C GLU A 77 33.28 7.86 -6.22
N ALA A 78 34.01 8.90 -6.64
CA ALA A 78 34.99 8.83 -7.69
C ALA A 78 36.19 9.78 -7.37
N ASP A 79 37.40 9.34 -7.58
CA ASP A 79 38.65 10.10 -7.32
C ASP A 79 38.73 10.65 -5.87
N GLY A 80 38.21 9.90 -4.89
CA GLY A 80 38.16 10.32 -3.49
C GLY A 80 37.17 11.44 -3.19
N ARG A 81 36.24 11.73 -4.09
CA ARG A 81 35.17 12.70 -3.93
C ARG A 81 33.82 12.00 -3.96
N HIS A 82 32.98 12.32 -2.97
CA HIS A 82 31.59 11.85 -2.96
C HIS A 82 30.72 12.77 -3.79
N PHE A 83 29.77 12.16 -4.51
CA PHE A 83 28.81 12.90 -5.33
C PHE A 83 27.38 12.33 -5.19
N ILE A 84 26.41 13.19 -5.49
CA ILE A 84 25.00 12.80 -5.67
C ILE A 84 24.60 13.15 -7.08
N VAL A 85 23.96 12.22 -7.76
CA VAL A 85 23.35 12.43 -9.07
C VAL A 85 21.84 12.46 -8.93
N THR A 86 21.23 13.50 -9.49
CA THR A 86 19.79 13.69 -9.47
C THR A 86 19.25 13.94 -10.88
N GLU A 87 17.92 13.87 -11.02
CA GLU A 87 17.30 14.35 -12.24
C GLU A 87 17.70 15.81 -12.52
N PHE A 88 17.90 16.15 -13.79
CA PHE A 88 18.08 17.55 -14.19
C PHE A 88 16.73 18.21 -14.39
N ILE A 89 16.50 19.34 -13.71
CA ILE A 89 15.26 20.10 -13.81
C ILE A 89 15.49 21.28 -14.76
N ASP A 90 14.83 21.24 -15.92
CA ASP A 90 14.81 22.40 -16.86
C ASP A 90 13.80 23.43 -16.36
N GLY A 91 14.26 24.38 -15.55
CA GLY A 91 13.41 25.37 -14.89
C GLY A 91 14.21 26.42 -14.12
N GLU A 92 13.51 27.24 -13.33
CA GLU A 92 14.13 28.23 -12.46
C GLU A 92 13.76 27.97 -10.98
N SER A 93 14.60 28.41 -10.05
CA SER A 93 14.22 28.38 -8.64
C SER A 93 13.14 29.41 -8.33
N LEU A 94 12.29 29.10 -7.34
CA LEU A 94 11.28 30.06 -6.85
C LEU A 94 11.94 31.38 -6.43
N ARG A 95 13.18 31.33 -5.88
CA ARG A 95 13.99 32.53 -5.59
C ARG A 95 14.25 33.37 -6.84
N ALA A 96 14.64 32.75 -7.95
CA ALA A 96 14.89 33.45 -9.22
C ALA A 96 13.58 34.06 -9.75
N SER A 97 12.50 33.32 -9.68
CA SER A 97 11.18 33.81 -10.08
C SER A 97 10.73 35.04 -9.27
N LEU A 98 10.83 34.97 -7.92
CA LEU A 98 10.47 36.07 -7.04
C LEU A 98 11.35 37.30 -7.24
N ARG A 99 12.65 37.12 -7.48
CA ARG A 99 13.53 38.26 -7.82
C ARG A 99 13.14 38.95 -9.12
N ARG A 100 12.61 38.22 -10.07
CA ARG A 100 12.18 38.76 -11.36
C ARG A 100 10.80 39.41 -11.32
N THR A 101 9.85 38.85 -10.54
CA THR A 101 8.45 39.32 -10.53
C THR A 101 8.08 40.18 -9.32
N GLY A 102 8.90 40.17 -8.26
CA GLY A 102 8.61 40.80 -6.94
C GLY A 102 7.66 39.92 -6.13
N SER A 103 6.44 39.74 -6.59
CA SER A 103 5.44 38.84 -5.99
C SER A 103 4.78 37.99 -7.08
N MET A 104 4.10 36.95 -6.68
CA MET A 104 3.33 36.08 -7.57
C MET A 104 1.84 36.49 -7.56
N GLU A 105 1.16 36.26 -8.68
CA GLU A 105 -0.30 36.30 -8.72
C GLU A 105 -0.85 35.20 -7.80
N THR A 106 -1.94 35.49 -7.08
CA THR A 106 -2.52 34.60 -6.06
C THR A 106 -2.76 33.17 -6.60
N ARG A 107 -3.28 33.05 -7.82
CA ARG A 107 -3.53 31.73 -8.44
C ARG A 107 -2.24 30.96 -8.71
N ALA A 108 -1.20 31.63 -9.22
CA ALA A 108 0.09 31.01 -9.45
C ALA A 108 0.75 30.61 -8.12
N ALA A 109 0.63 31.45 -7.09
CA ALA A 109 1.11 31.14 -5.76
C ALA A 109 0.41 29.94 -5.14
N LEU A 110 -0.92 29.83 -5.26
CA LEU A 110 -1.70 28.65 -4.80
C LEU A 110 -1.29 27.37 -5.52
N ASN A 111 -1.12 27.41 -6.84
CA ASN A 111 -0.69 26.25 -7.62
C ASN A 111 0.69 25.73 -7.15
N VAL A 112 1.66 26.63 -6.99
CA VAL A 112 2.99 26.27 -6.42
C VAL A 112 2.84 25.73 -5.02
N ALA A 113 2.03 26.38 -4.18
CA ALA A 113 1.81 26.01 -2.79
C ALA A 113 1.23 24.59 -2.65
N MET A 114 0.24 24.22 -3.43
CA MET A 114 -0.37 22.90 -3.41
C MET A 114 0.63 21.81 -3.77
N GLN A 115 1.48 22.04 -4.77
CA GLN A 115 2.51 21.10 -5.18
C GLN A 115 3.62 20.95 -4.11
N VAL A 116 4.05 22.03 -3.46
CA VAL A 116 5.00 21.98 -2.34
C VAL A 116 4.37 21.26 -1.15
N ALA A 117 3.11 21.56 -0.81
CA ALA A 117 2.39 20.89 0.26
C ALA A 117 2.26 19.38 -0.02
N SER A 118 2.00 18.98 -1.27
CA SER A 118 1.97 17.56 -1.67
C SER A 118 3.32 16.87 -1.46
N ALA A 119 4.43 17.52 -1.84
CA ALA A 119 5.79 17.00 -1.62
C ALA A 119 6.11 16.83 -0.13
N LEU A 120 5.81 17.86 0.67
CA LEU A 120 6.06 17.83 2.12
C LEU A 120 5.17 16.79 2.83
N ALA A 121 3.91 16.63 2.43
CA ALA A 121 3.02 15.63 2.99
C ALA A 121 3.57 14.22 2.77
N ALA A 122 4.00 13.90 1.54
CA ALA A 122 4.60 12.61 1.21
C ALA A 122 5.91 12.34 1.99
N ALA A 123 6.75 13.35 2.18
CA ALA A 123 7.97 13.21 2.97
C ALA A 123 7.68 13.00 4.48
N HIS A 124 6.73 13.75 5.04
CA HIS A 124 6.33 13.64 6.44
C HIS A 124 5.67 12.28 6.73
N GLU A 125 4.90 11.75 5.80
CA GLU A 125 4.30 10.41 5.88
C GLU A 125 5.39 9.32 5.94
N ALA A 126 6.49 9.52 5.19
CA ALA A 126 7.67 8.66 5.25
C ALA A 126 8.59 8.94 6.47
N GLY A 127 8.15 9.78 7.43
CA GLY A 127 8.93 10.14 8.63
C GLY A 127 10.11 11.09 8.35
N ILE A 128 10.17 11.71 7.17
CA ILE A 128 11.26 12.61 6.76
C ILE A 128 10.79 14.06 6.88
N VAL A 129 11.46 14.83 7.74
CA VAL A 129 11.28 16.29 7.90
C VAL A 129 12.33 16.99 7.06
N HIS A 130 11.93 17.98 6.25
CA HIS A 130 12.83 18.67 5.31
C HIS A 130 13.85 19.56 6.00
N ARG A 131 13.40 20.37 6.98
CA ARG A 131 14.22 21.26 7.85
C ARG A 131 14.86 22.47 7.20
N ASP A 132 14.85 22.60 5.87
CA ASP A 132 15.45 23.72 5.12
C ASP A 132 14.54 24.15 3.95
N ILE A 133 13.25 24.34 4.22
CA ILE A 133 12.29 24.85 3.22
C ILE A 133 12.51 26.33 3.01
N LYS A 134 12.90 26.66 1.77
CA LYS A 134 13.18 28.03 1.31
C LYS A 134 13.01 28.14 -0.21
N PRO A 135 12.85 29.33 -0.77
CA PRO A 135 12.63 29.50 -2.22
C PRO A 135 13.76 28.95 -3.10
N GLU A 136 14.99 28.86 -2.57
CA GLU A 136 16.14 28.28 -3.28
C GLU A 136 15.99 26.76 -3.50
N ASN A 137 15.29 26.08 -2.59
CA ASN A 137 15.06 24.63 -2.60
C ASN A 137 13.74 24.25 -3.30
N ILE A 138 13.09 25.18 -3.99
CA ILE A 138 11.87 24.95 -4.76
C ILE A 138 12.16 25.33 -6.22
N MET A 139 12.11 24.37 -7.13
CA MET A 139 12.29 24.58 -8.57
C MET A 139 10.94 24.54 -9.28
N ILE A 140 10.76 25.48 -10.21
CA ILE A 140 9.58 25.56 -11.08
C ILE A 140 10.03 25.24 -12.49
N ARG A 141 9.51 24.17 -13.07
CA ARG A 141 9.74 23.78 -14.45
C ARG A 141 8.99 24.70 -15.41
N ARG A 142 9.37 24.69 -16.67
CA ARG A 142 8.71 25.52 -17.73
C ARG A 142 7.24 25.14 -17.94
N ASP A 143 6.83 23.92 -17.63
CA ASP A 143 5.45 23.43 -17.70
C ASP A 143 4.62 23.69 -16.44
N GLY A 144 5.19 24.40 -15.45
CA GLY A 144 4.53 24.75 -14.18
C GLY A 144 4.60 23.67 -13.10
N TYR A 145 5.26 22.53 -13.37
CA TYR A 145 5.52 21.53 -12.33
C TYR A 145 6.58 22.03 -11.35
N VAL A 146 6.33 21.74 -10.06
CA VAL A 146 7.23 22.10 -8.98
C VAL A 146 8.02 20.88 -8.51
N LYS A 147 9.29 21.08 -8.21
CA LYS A 147 10.15 20.07 -7.57
C LYS A 147 10.77 20.67 -6.30
N VAL A 148 10.61 19.99 -5.17
CA VAL A 148 11.28 20.33 -3.90
C VAL A 148 12.59 19.57 -3.83
N LEU A 149 13.67 20.30 -3.51
CA LEU A 149 15.06 19.84 -3.52
C LEU A 149 15.56 19.54 -2.10
N ASP A 150 16.62 18.74 -1.99
CA ASP A 150 17.49 18.59 -0.81
C ASP A 150 16.77 18.23 0.51
N PHE A 151 15.90 17.20 0.51
CA PHE A 151 15.27 16.65 1.73
C PHE A 151 16.30 16.05 2.69
N GLY A 152 16.25 16.48 3.97
CA GLY A 152 16.96 15.85 5.08
C GLY A 152 18.48 16.10 5.16
N LEU A 153 19.11 16.72 4.15
CA LEU A 153 20.57 16.91 4.11
C LEU A 153 21.11 17.95 5.09
N ALA A 154 20.25 18.66 5.82
CA ALA A 154 20.63 19.74 6.74
C ALA A 154 21.23 19.26 8.07
N LYS A 155 21.04 18.01 8.47
CA LYS A 155 21.58 17.44 9.74
C LYS A 155 23.10 17.34 9.81
N LEU A 156 23.77 17.43 8.67
CA LEU A 156 25.24 17.34 8.58
C LEU A 156 26.00 18.53 9.16
N THR A 157 25.32 19.61 9.45
CA THR A 157 25.93 20.87 9.92
C THR A 157 25.75 21.11 11.41
N GLU A 158 25.00 20.27 12.13
CA GLU A 158 24.82 20.39 13.57
C GLU A 158 25.97 19.71 14.33
N THR A 159 26.81 20.52 14.99
CA THR A 159 27.83 20.04 15.94
C THR A 159 27.14 19.49 17.17
N THR A 160 27.26 18.19 17.42
CA THR A 160 26.76 17.58 18.65
C THR A 160 27.58 18.07 19.84
N ALA A 161 26.98 18.89 20.71
CA ALA A 161 27.53 19.11 22.04
C ALA A 161 27.37 17.82 22.87
N PRO A 162 28.37 17.42 23.68
CA PRO A 162 28.28 16.20 24.47
C PRO A 162 27.17 16.31 25.53
N GLN A 163 26.36 15.28 25.67
CA GLN A 163 25.40 15.12 26.75
C GLN A 163 26.16 15.03 28.09
N ALA A 164 26.14 16.10 28.87
CA ALA A 164 26.45 16.05 30.30
C ALA A 164 25.12 16.06 31.06
N ALA A 165 24.86 14.96 31.76
CA ALA A 165 23.87 14.94 32.82
C ALA A 165 24.29 15.90 33.93
N ASP A 166 23.50 16.93 34.17
CA ASP A 166 23.19 17.41 35.54
C ASP A 166 22.06 18.45 35.51
N THR A 167 21.15 18.28 36.44
CA THR A 167 19.97 19.09 36.71
C THR A 167 20.35 20.32 37.52
N ASN A 168 19.70 21.47 37.19
CA ASN A 168 19.66 22.73 37.91
C ASN A 168 20.73 23.80 37.57
N ALA A 169 20.53 24.56 36.50
CA ALA A 169 20.95 25.94 36.42
C ALA A 169 20.07 26.72 35.40
N PRO A 170 19.84 28.04 35.56
CA PRO A 170 18.90 28.79 34.76
C PRO A 170 19.42 29.00 33.34
N THR A 171 18.52 28.85 32.39
CA THR A 171 18.73 28.93 30.96
C THR A 171 19.23 30.30 30.52
N MET A 172 20.49 30.39 30.17
CA MET A 172 21.01 31.47 29.34
C MET A 172 20.88 31.09 27.84
N PRO A 173 20.61 32.07 26.93
CA PRO A 173 20.53 31.79 25.50
C PRO A 173 21.88 31.28 24.99
N LEU A 174 21.88 30.18 24.23
CA LEU A 174 23.07 29.63 23.61
C LEU A 174 23.67 30.66 22.64
N ALA A 175 24.79 31.24 23.01
CA ALA A 175 25.63 32.02 22.13
C ALA A 175 26.19 31.08 21.05
N VAL A 176 25.92 31.40 19.79
CA VAL A 176 26.55 30.75 18.62
C VAL A 176 28.03 31.14 18.66
N HIS A 177 28.88 30.32 19.24
CA HIS A 177 30.32 30.45 19.10
C HIS A 177 30.73 29.86 17.75
N THR A 178 30.97 30.71 16.78
CA THR A 178 31.72 30.41 15.57
C THR A 178 33.18 30.82 15.79
N GLU A 179 34.04 29.83 16.06
CA GLU A 179 35.46 29.98 15.68
C GLU A 179 35.53 29.81 14.17
N SER A 180 35.98 30.84 13.48
CA SER A 180 36.09 30.99 12.03
C SER A 180 34.79 31.33 11.28
N GLY A 181 34.48 32.59 11.21
CA GLY A 181 33.78 33.43 10.21
C GLY A 181 33.00 32.87 9.02
N VAL A 182 32.49 31.64 9.07
CA VAL A 182 31.65 31.02 8.01
C VAL A 182 30.26 30.71 8.60
N VAL A 183 29.30 31.58 8.34
CA VAL A 183 27.87 31.32 8.60
C VAL A 183 27.38 30.32 7.60
N LEU A 184 27.21 29.08 8.03
CA LEU A 184 26.61 28.00 7.20
C LEU A 184 25.08 28.06 7.30
N GLY A 185 24.39 28.32 6.19
CA GLY A 185 22.95 28.32 6.05
C GLY A 185 22.33 29.74 6.02
N THR A 186 21.21 29.86 5.32
CA THR A 186 20.44 31.12 5.22
C THR A 186 19.41 31.13 6.35
N PRO A 187 19.64 31.76 7.51
CA PRO A 187 18.79 31.62 8.68
C PRO A 187 17.45 32.34 8.58
N GLN A 188 17.12 32.83 7.41
CA GLN A 188 15.96 33.70 7.13
C GLN A 188 14.64 32.94 7.06
N TYR A 189 14.67 31.58 7.02
CA TYR A 189 13.49 30.69 6.95
C TYR A 189 13.45 29.69 8.09
N LEU A 190 14.22 29.88 9.15
CA LEU A 190 14.22 29.02 10.32
C LEU A 190 12.87 29.10 11.06
N SER A 191 12.39 27.99 11.55
CA SER A 191 11.28 27.99 12.50
C SER A 191 11.76 28.44 13.90
N PRO A 192 10.85 28.91 14.77
CA PRO A 192 11.20 29.32 16.15
C PRO A 192 11.90 28.23 16.96
N GLU A 193 11.47 26.98 16.78
CA GLU A 193 12.08 25.80 17.41
C GLU A 193 13.48 25.51 16.87
N GLN A 194 13.73 25.68 15.58
CA GLN A 194 15.08 25.59 15.01
C GLN A 194 15.99 26.70 15.52
N ALA A 195 15.49 27.94 15.60
CA ALA A 195 16.24 29.11 16.09
C ALA A 195 16.58 28.99 17.58
N THR A 196 15.82 28.19 18.35
CA THR A 196 16.06 27.95 19.78
C THR A 196 16.70 26.60 20.10
N GLY A 197 17.04 25.77 19.09
CA GLY A 197 17.65 24.48 19.29
C GLY A 197 16.72 23.43 19.94
N ARG A 198 15.39 23.61 19.84
CA ARG A 198 14.39 22.67 20.36
C ARG A 198 14.16 21.52 19.38
N ASN A 199 13.42 20.48 19.80
CA ASN A 199 13.05 19.39 18.93
C ASN A 199 12.27 19.89 17.69
N VAL A 200 12.74 19.48 16.51
CA VAL A 200 12.23 19.85 15.18
C VAL A 200 11.40 18.69 14.64
N ASP A 201 10.13 18.96 14.34
CA ASP A 201 9.19 18.01 13.72
C ASP A 201 8.57 18.58 12.43
N ALA A 202 7.60 17.88 11.85
CA ALA A 202 6.89 18.26 10.63
C ALA A 202 6.29 19.69 10.69
N ARG A 203 5.94 20.19 11.86
CA ARG A 203 5.38 21.55 12.07
C ARG A 203 6.40 22.66 11.88
N SER A 204 7.69 22.33 11.92
CA SER A 204 8.77 23.27 11.58
C SER A 204 8.78 23.54 10.07
N ASP A 205 8.58 22.52 9.23
CA ASP A 205 8.45 22.72 7.80
C ASP A 205 7.19 23.52 7.45
N ILE A 206 6.09 23.36 8.20
CA ILE A 206 4.87 24.17 8.03
C ILE A 206 5.12 25.65 8.29
N PHE A 207 5.93 25.99 9.30
CA PHE A 207 6.30 27.38 9.57
C PHE A 207 7.16 27.95 8.45
N SER A 208 8.23 27.24 8.06
CA SER A 208 9.13 27.65 6.98
C SER A 208 8.38 27.78 5.64
N PHE A 209 7.46 26.85 5.35
CA PHE A 209 6.59 26.92 4.19
C PHE A 209 5.61 28.11 4.28
N GLY A 210 5.07 28.42 5.46
CA GLY A 210 4.28 29.64 5.71
C GLY A 210 5.04 30.92 5.38
N MET A 211 6.35 30.98 5.69
CA MET A 211 7.20 32.13 5.32
C MET A 211 7.39 32.24 3.81
N VAL A 212 7.57 31.10 3.12
CA VAL A 212 7.66 31.06 1.64
C VAL A 212 6.33 31.51 1.01
N LEU A 213 5.19 31.04 1.50
CA LEU A 213 3.87 31.45 1.05
C LEU A 213 3.63 32.95 1.23
N TYR A 214 3.98 33.50 2.39
CA TYR A 214 3.88 34.91 2.66
C TYR A 214 4.71 35.70 1.64
N GLU A 215 5.97 35.33 1.41
CA GLU A 215 6.86 36.01 0.46
C GLU A 215 6.33 35.90 -0.99
N MET A 216 5.76 34.76 -1.38
CA MET A 216 5.18 34.59 -2.71
C MET A 216 4.06 35.61 -2.98
N VAL A 217 3.18 35.87 -2.02
CA VAL A 217 2.01 36.73 -2.23
C VAL A 217 2.26 38.19 -1.85
N ALA A 218 3.11 38.47 -0.84
CA ALA A 218 3.43 39.81 -0.40
C ALA A 218 4.59 40.44 -1.19
N GLY A 219 5.53 39.62 -1.71
CA GLY A 219 6.76 40.07 -2.35
C GLY A 219 7.90 40.34 -1.40
N GLU A 220 7.67 40.21 -0.10
CA GLU A 220 8.66 40.44 0.95
C GLU A 220 8.48 39.38 2.06
N ARG A 221 9.51 39.18 2.84
CA ARG A 221 9.51 38.18 3.92
C ARG A 221 8.76 38.69 5.15
N PRO A 222 8.05 37.82 5.89
CA PRO A 222 7.27 38.20 7.07
C PRO A 222 8.12 38.68 8.25
N PHE A 223 9.40 38.27 8.30
CA PHE A 223 10.33 38.64 9.37
C PHE A 223 11.65 39.08 8.74
N GLN A 224 12.04 40.33 9.01
CA GLN A 224 13.26 40.96 8.53
C GLN A 224 13.91 41.77 9.64
N GLY A 225 15.24 41.84 9.58
CA GLY A 225 16.06 42.68 10.45
C GLY A 225 17.32 43.07 9.72
N ASP A 226 17.99 44.18 10.15
CA ASP A 226 19.22 44.69 9.54
C ASP A 226 20.42 43.79 9.79
N SER A 227 20.30 42.86 10.75
CA SER A 227 21.29 41.84 11.06
C SER A 227 20.68 40.46 11.15
N LEU A 228 21.54 39.43 11.10
CA LEU A 228 21.16 38.06 11.33
C LEU A 228 20.44 37.85 12.66
N MET A 229 20.99 38.43 13.72
CA MET A 229 20.44 38.34 15.08
C MET A 229 19.07 39.04 15.18
N GLU A 230 18.89 40.17 14.54
CA GLU A 230 17.58 40.83 14.47
C GLU A 230 16.54 40.04 13.69
N THR A 231 16.93 39.38 12.59
CA THR A 231 16.05 38.49 11.84
C THR A 231 15.60 37.33 12.72
N VAL A 232 16.52 36.68 13.44
CA VAL A 232 16.22 35.62 14.40
C VAL A 232 15.32 36.14 15.53
N ALA A 233 15.61 37.30 16.08
CA ALA A 233 14.78 37.94 17.11
C ALA A 233 13.36 38.25 16.59
N ALA A 234 13.22 38.64 15.32
CA ALA A 234 11.93 38.87 14.67
C ALA A 234 11.16 37.56 14.49
N ILE A 235 11.83 36.47 14.06
CA ILE A 235 11.24 35.14 13.96
C ILE A 235 10.71 34.64 15.31
N LEU A 236 11.42 34.92 16.40
CA LEU A 236 11.03 34.49 17.73
C LEU A 236 9.90 35.30 18.35
N ASN A 237 9.92 36.65 18.18
CA ASN A 237 9.15 37.54 19.02
C ASN A 237 8.17 38.47 18.28
N ARG A 238 8.34 38.70 16.97
CA ARG A 238 7.44 39.59 16.21
C ARG A 238 6.32 38.83 15.55
N GLU A 239 5.12 39.41 15.53
CA GLU A 239 4.04 38.91 14.65
C GLU A 239 4.31 39.43 13.22
N PRO A 240 3.93 38.63 12.18
CA PRO A 240 4.06 39.07 10.79
C PRO A 240 3.15 40.27 10.50
N GLU A 241 3.57 41.15 9.62
CA GLU A 241 2.74 42.27 9.19
C GLU A 241 1.49 41.78 8.46
N PRO A 242 0.38 42.55 8.51
CA PRO A 242 -0.85 42.15 7.79
C PRO A 242 -0.60 42.06 6.29
N LEU A 243 -1.09 41.02 5.67
CA LEU A 243 -0.99 40.83 4.23
C LEU A 243 -1.82 41.91 3.47
N PRO A 244 -1.39 42.32 2.27
CA PRO A 244 -2.11 43.28 1.45
C PRO A 244 -3.59 42.92 1.21
N ALA A 245 -4.51 43.86 1.25
CA ALA A 245 -5.97 43.67 1.10
C ALA A 245 -6.38 42.99 -0.21
N LYS A 246 -5.52 42.96 -1.22
CA LYS A 246 -5.73 42.22 -2.50
C LYS A 246 -5.67 40.71 -2.34
N ILE A 247 -5.13 40.20 -1.23
CA ILE A 247 -5.01 38.77 -0.96
C ILE A 247 -6.34 38.27 -0.37
N PRO A 248 -6.90 37.14 -0.84
CA PRO A 248 -8.11 36.55 -0.28
C PRO A 248 -7.98 36.34 1.23
N SER A 249 -9.04 36.68 1.99
CA SER A 249 -9.01 36.66 3.45
C SER A 249 -8.68 35.28 4.02
N GLU A 250 -9.16 34.22 3.37
CA GLU A 250 -8.92 32.83 3.80
C GLU A 250 -7.47 32.41 3.55
N LEU A 251 -6.88 32.81 2.41
CA LEU A 251 -5.45 32.60 2.16
C LEU A 251 -4.59 33.34 3.19
N ALA A 252 -4.94 34.60 3.50
CA ALA A 252 -4.23 35.39 4.52
C ALA A 252 -4.29 34.72 5.90
N LYS A 253 -5.47 34.24 6.33
CA LYS A 253 -5.64 33.50 7.59
C LYS A 253 -4.84 32.21 7.60
N THR A 254 -4.80 31.48 6.50
CA THR A 254 -4.04 30.23 6.34
C THR A 254 -2.55 30.47 6.51
N ILE A 255 -2.00 31.48 5.84
CA ILE A 255 -0.59 31.89 5.96
C ILE A 255 -0.26 32.27 7.39
N LEU A 256 -1.07 33.16 8.01
CA LEU A 256 -0.85 33.62 9.37
C LEU A 256 -0.96 32.49 10.40
N ARG A 257 -1.78 31.47 10.14
CA ARG A 257 -1.84 30.27 10.98
C ARG A 257 -0.57 29.44 10.89
N CYS A 258 0.02 29.27 9.72
CA CYS A 258 1.34 28.60 9.57
C CYS A 258 2.43 29.33 10.37
N LEU A 259 2.36 30.66 10.46
CA LEU A 259 3.37 31.52 11.11
C LEU A 259 3.19 31.68 12.63
N ARG A 260 2.26 30.96 13.28
CA ARG A 260 2.13 30.96 14.74
C ARG A 260 3.43 30.48 15.40
N LYS A 261 3.88 31.19 16.41
CA LYS A 261 5.13 30.87 17.14
C LYS A 261 5.04 29.53 17.86
N ASP A 262 3.90 29.27 18.48
CA ASP A 262 3.59 28.00 19.13
C ASP A 262 3.24 26.93 18.08
N PRO A 263 4.01 25.81 17.97
CA PRO A 263 3.72 24.74 17.03
C PRO A 263 2.33 24.11 17.23
N ALA A 264 1.79 24.09 18.47
CA ALA A 264 0.48 23.54 18.74
C ALA A 264 -0.68 24.35 18.11
N ARG A 265 -0.43 25.62 17.77
CA ARG A 265 -1.41 26.54 17.16
C ARG A 265 -1.31 26.60 15.63
N ARG A 266 -0.36 25.90 15.02
CA ARG A 266 -0.22 25.75 13.56
C ARG A 266 -1.13 24.67 13.04
N TYR A 267 -1.10 24.40 11.73
CA TYR A 267 -1.57 23.15 11.18
C TYR A 267 -0.73 22.01 11.78
N GLN A 268 -1.36 20.88 12.11
CA GLN A 268 -0.64 19.77 12.73
C GLN A 268 0.00 18.86 11.68
N THR A 269 -0.60 18.80 10.47
CA THR A 269 -0.04 18.13 9.31
C THR A 269 -0.02 19.04 8.09
N VAL A 270 0.87 18.78 7.15
CA VAL A 270 0.87 19.48 5.85
C VAL A 270 -0.29 19.01 4.98
N ALA A 271 -0.80 17.81 5.20
CA ALA A 271 -2.00 17.33 4.51
C ALA A 271 -3.23 18.19 4.85
N ASP A 272 -3.41 18.58 6.13
CA ASP A 272 -4.48 19.52 6.53
C ASP A 272 -4.32 20.89 5.86
N LEU A 273 -3.08 21.38 5.77
CA LEU A 273 -2.78 22.63 5.11
C LEU A 273 -3.10 22.58 3.61
N ARG A 274 -2.80 21.44 2.94
CA ARG A 274 -3.09 21.24 1.51
C ARG A 274 -4.59 21.32 1.23
N VAL A 275 -5.41 20.64 2.02
CA VAL A 275 -6.88 20.69 1.87
C VAL A 275 -7.40 22.12 1.97
N VAL A 276 -6.93 22.89 2.94
CA VAL A 276 -7.34 24.30 3.09
C VAL A 276 -6.89 25.16 1.90
N LEU A 277 -5.73 24.89 1.31
CA LEU A 277 -5.28 25.59 0.09
C LEU A 277 -6.11 25.23 -1.13
N GLU A 278 -6.58 23.98 -1.24
CA GLU A 278 -7.52 23.51 -2.27
C GLU A 278 -8.88 24.23 -2.12
N ASP A 279 -9.44 24.30 -0.91
CA ASP A 279 -10.68 25.04 -0.61
C ASP A 279 -10.56 26.52 -0.97
N VAL A 280 -9.43 27.18 -0.66
CA VAL A 280 -9.17 28.58 -1.01
C VAL A 280 -9.10 28.78 -2.53
N GLU A 281 -8.57 27.83 -3.30
CA GLU A 281 -8.58 27.89 -4.77
C GLU A 281 -10.01 27.81 -5.32
N GLU A 282 -10.84 26.90 -4.81
CA GLU A 282 -12.23 26.73 -5.25
C GLU A 282 -13.11 27.94 -4.91
N GLU A 283 -13.02 28.48 -3.69
CA GLU A 283 -13.81 29.63 -3.23
C GLU A 283 -13.40 30.93 -3.92
N SER A 284 -12.17 31.07 -4.37
CA SER A 284 -11.67 32.28 -5.05
C SER A 284 -12.28 32.51 -6.42
N GLY A 285 -13.18 31.61 -6.90
CA GLY A 285 -14.05 31.86 -8.05
C GLY A 285 -13.33 32.07 -9.40
N LEU A 286 -12.08 31.65 -9.53
CA LEU A 286 -11.25 31.85 -10.74
C LEU A 286 -11.58 30.89 -11.90
N GLY A 287 -12.69 30.22 -11.81
CA GLY A 287 -13.11 29.23 -12.81
C GLY A 287 -14.53 29.42 -13.35
N LYS A 288 -14.96 30.62 -13.78
CA LYS A 288 -15.99 30.86 -14.84
C LYS A 288 -16.45 32.31 -14.85
N GLN A 289 -15.99 33.09 -15.80
CA GLN A 289 -16.64 34.35 -16.17
C GLN A 289 -17.92 34.00 -16.96
N VAL A 290 -19.08 34.28 -16.37
CA VAL A 290 -20.34 34.48 -17.10
C VAL A 290 -20.65 35.95 -17.07
N GLN A 291 -20.57 36.60 -18.23
CA GLN A 291 -20.99 37.97 -18.43
C GLN A 291 -22.50 38.08 -18.27
N HIS A 292 -22.97 38.90 -17.34
CA HIS A 292 -24.33 39.39 -17.29
C HIS A 292 -24.34 40.89 -17.46
N THR A 293 -24.92 41.35 -18.55
CA THR A 293 -25.32 42.73 -18.80
C THR A 293 -26.59 43.08 -17.99
N PRO A 294 -26.70 44.25 -17.36
CA PRO A 294 -27.90 44.64 -16.63
C PRO A 294 -28.90 45.37 -17.53
N SER A 295 -30.13 44.88 -17.61
CA SER A 295 -31.24 45.64 -18.11
C SER A 295 -32.10 46.13 -16.92
N ARG A 296 -32.25 47.46 -16.85
CA ARG A 296 -33.11 48.15 -15.86
C ARG A 296 -34.56 48.12 -16.29
N ARG A 297 -35.45 47.71 -15.41
CA ARG A 297 -36.87 48.16 -15.35
C ARG A 297 -37.36 48.20 -13.89
N PRO A 298 -38.15 49.21 -13.48
CA PRO A 298 -38.50 49.47 -12.10
C PRO A 298 -39.84 48.79 -11.71
N TRP A 299 -39.82 47.96 -10.69
CA TRP A 299 -41.05 47.54 -10.00
C TRP A 299 -40.75 47.48 -8.48
N GLY A 300 -40.91 48.64 -7.87
CA GLY A 300 -40.92 48.73 -6.41
C GLY A 300 -42.32 48.45 -5.90
N TRP A 301 -42.62 47.30 -5.37
CA TRP A 301 -43.66 46.96 -4.36
C TRP A 301 -43.81 45.42 -4.21
N ALA A 302 -43.20 44.61 -5.08
CA ALA A 302 -43.21 43.16 -4.96
C ALA A 302 -41.97 42.57 -4.19
N ALA A 303 -41.13 43.44 -3.64
CA ALA A 303 -39.83 43.02 -3.06
C ALA A 303 -39.86 42.70 -1.58
N LEU A 304 -40.98 42.90 -0.87
CA LEU A 304 -41.06 42.62 0.58
C LEU A 304 -41.38 41.15 0.90
N LEU A 305 -42.08 40.43 0.02
CA LEU A 305 -42.37 39.02 0.22
C LEU A 305 -41.13 38.09 0.06
N PRO A 306 -40.24 38.26 -0.91
CA PRO A 306 -39.01 37.50 -0.98
C PRO A 306 -38.07 37.79 0.18
N VAL A 307 -38.00 39.06 0.66
CA VAL A 307 -37.14 39.43 1.80
C VAL A 307 -37.60 38.75 3.09
N LEU A 308 -38.91 38.65 3.34
CA LEU A 308 -39.46 37.93 4.49
C LEU A 308 -39.29 36.42 4.38
N LEU A 309 -39.39 35.85 3.18
CA LEU A 309 -39.07 34.42 2.93
C LEU A 309 -37.57 34.12 3.05
N VAL A 310 -36.72 35.02 2.55
CA VAL A 310 -35.25 34.90 2.71
C VAL A 310 -34.88 35.12 4.18
N ALA A 311 -35.43 36.08 4.86
CA ALA A 311 -35.18 36.28 6.31
C ALA A 311 -35.73 35.10 7.15
N GLY A 312 -36.89 34.55 6.80
CA GLY A 312 -37.46 33.33 7.41
C GLY A 312 -36.61 32.10 7.12
N PHE A 313 -36.06 31.99 5.89
CA PHE A 313 -35.14 30.92 5.52
C PHE A 313 -33.79 31.05 6.25
N PHE A 314 -33.24 32.27 6.38
CA PHE A 314 -31.98 32.46 7.12
C PHE A 314 -32.21 32.35 8.65
N ALA A 315 -33.35 32.72 9.19
CA ALA A 315 -33.72 32.46 10.59
C ALA A 315 -33.91 30.95 10.84
N TRP A 316 -34.59 30.23 9.93
CA TRP A 316 -34.71 28.77 9.99
C TRP A 316 -33.37 28.05 9.78
N ARG A 317 -32.48 28.56 8.91
CA ARG A 317 -31.13 28.05 8.72
C ARG A 317 -30.19 28.40 9.89
N GLY A 318 -30.37 29.55 10.53
CA GLY A 318 -29.63 29.97 11.75
C GLY A 318 -30.05 29.22 13.01
N TRP A 319 -31.26 28.57 13.00
CA TRP A 319 -31.69 27.69 14.08
C TRP A 319 -31.22 26.24 13.90
N ARG A 320 -30.69 25.85 12.77
CA ARG A 320 -29.88 24.65 12.66
C ARG A 320 -28.48 25.02 13.18
N GLU A 321 -28.16 24.54 14.37
CA GLU A 321 -26.76 24.56 14.84
C GLU A 321 -25.90 24.03 13.70
N PRO A 322 -24.79 24.73 13.33
CA PRO A 322 -23.83 24.15 12.41
C PRO A 322 -23.37 22.85 13.06
N GLU A 323 -23.67 21.71 12.43
CA GLU A 323 -23.04 20.45 12.81
C GLU A 323 -21.54 20.69 12.77
N ASN A 324 -20.94 20.75 13.95
CA ASN A 324 -19.52 20.88 14.14
C ASN A 324 -18.91 19.55 13.67
N THR A 325 -18.77 19.36 12.36
CA THR A 325 -18.13 18.19 11.76
C THR A 325 -16.64 18.36 11.92
N GLU A 326 -16.12 17.97 13.10
CA GLU A 326 -14.69 17.72 13.20
C GLU A 326 -14.31 16.71 12.10
N PRO A 327 -13.20 16.96 11.36
CA PRO A 327 -12.78 16.03 10.33
C PRO A 327 -12.56 14.64 10.96
N LEU A 328 -13.11 13.61 10.32
CA LEU A 328 -12.98 12.23 10.76
C LEU A 328 -11.47 11.88 10.80
N ARG A 329 -11.03 11.37 11.95
CA ARG A 329 -9.65 10.91 12.17
C ARG A 329 -9.65 9.46 12.58
N ALA A 330 -8.81 8.68 11.92
CA ALA A 330 -8.48 7.34 12.36
C ALA A 330 -7.39 7.42 13.42
N VAL A 331 -7.62 6.74 14.54
CA VAL A 331 -6.63 6.55 15.62
C VAL A 331 -6.41 5.06 15.82
N SER A 332 -5.22 4.65 16.25
CA SER A 332 -4.97 3.25 16.56
C SER A 332 -5.84 2.84 17.75
N LEU A 333 -6.64 1.79 17.59
CA LEU A 333 -7.36 1.13 18.68
C LEU A 333 -6.43 0.19 19.43
N THR A 334 -5.58 -0.49 18.69
CA THR A 334 -4.54 -1.41 19.17
C THR A 334 -3.19 -1.06 18.55
N THR A 335 -2.11 -1.50 19.17
CA THR A 335 -0.72 -1.43 18.67
C THR A 335 0.04 -2.65 19.20
N LEU A 336 -0.55 -3.82 19.04
CA LEU A 336 -0.02 -5.06 19.57
C LEU A 336 0.92 -5.70 18.52
N PRO A 337 1.90 -6.50 18.94
CA PRO A 337 2.77 -7.18 17.98
C PRO A 337 2.02 -8.28 17.23
N GLY A 338 2.19 -8.36 15.90
CA GLY A 338 1.64 -9.43 15.08
C GLY A 338 0.38 -9.04 14.32
N VAL A 339 -0.57 -9.95 14.20
CA VAL A 339 -1.70 -9.86 13.27
C VAL A 339 -3.02 -9.75 14.02
N GLU A 340 -3.73 -8.64 13.84
CA GLU A 340 -5.02 -8.35 14.45
C GLU A 340 -6.10 -8.22 13.37
N ARG A 341 -7.09 -9.10 13.34
CA ARG A 341 -8.07 -9.19 12.26
C ARG A 341 -9.48 -9.47 12.72
N TYR A 342 -10.41 -9.35 11.78
CA TYR A 342 -11.83 -9.68 11.97
C TYR A 342 -12.47 -8.95 13.14
N PRO A 343 -12.41 -7.61 13.18
CA PRO A 343 -13.05 -6.86 14.25
C PRO A 343 -14.57 -7.04 14.24
N SER A 344 -15.19 -7.05 15.43
CA SER A 344 -16.63 -7.10 15.61
C SER A 344 -17.02 -6.29 16.84
N PHE A 345 -17.93 -5.32 16.69
CA PHE A 345 -18.41 -4.51 17.79
C PHE A 345 -19.39 -5.26 18.70
N SER A 346 -19.30 -5.01 20.01
CA SER A 346 -20.40 -5.27 20.94
C SER A 346 -21.63 -4.43 20.57
N PRO A 347 -22.86 -4.88 20.90
CA PRO A 347 -24.08 -4.12 20.55
C PRO A 347 -24.14 -2.70 21.14
N ASP A 348 -23.50 -2.48 22.29
CA ASP A 348 -23.35 -1.17 22.94
C ASP A 348 -22.23 -0.28 22.34
N GLY A 349 -21.46 -0.84 21.41
CA GLY A 349 -20.35 -0.15 20.73
C GLY A 349 -19.17 0.22 21.62
N ASN A 350 -19.03 -0.38 22.82
CA ASN A 350 -17.95 -0.07 23.77
C ASN A 350 -16.80 -1.09 23.74
N HIS A 351 -17.02 -2.27 23.13
CA HIS A 351 -16.00 -3.31 23.01
C HIS A 351 -15.87 -3.76 21.56
N VAL A 352 -14.69 -4.26 21.23
CA VAL A 352 -14.38 -4.88 19.93
C VAL A 352 -13.80 -6.26 20.19
N ALA A 353 -14.43 -7.29 19.64
CA ALA A 353 -13.86 -8.63 19.56
C ALA A 353 -13.03 -8.73 18.28
N PHE A 354 -11.92 -9.43 18.33
CA PHE A 354 -11.02 -9.60 17.19
C PHE A 354 -10.17 -10.87 17.33
N THR A 355 -9.60 -11.31 16.23
CA THR A 355 -8.60 -12.37 16.21
C THR A 355 -7.22 -11.76 16.36
N TRP A 356 -6.39 -12.30 17.26
CA TRP A 356 -4.99 -11.91 17.41
C TRP A 356 -4.13 -13.15 17.68
N ASN A 357 -2.98 -13.24 17.01
CA ASN A 357 -2.03 -14.36 17.18
C ASN A 357 -1.18 -14.27 18.47
N GLY A 358 -1.53 -13.33 19.37
CA GLY A 358 -0.97 -13.19 20.69
C GLY A 358 0.45 -12.60 20.74
N PRO A 359 0.96 -12.29 21.93
CA PRO A 359 2.26 -11.65 22.11
C PRO A 359 3.45 -12.51 21.67
N LYS A 360 3.26 -13.83 21.54
CA LYS A 360 4.27 -14.76 21.03
C LYS A 360 4.13 -15.05 19.54
N GLN A 361 3.05 -14.56 18.92
CA GLN A 361 2.70 -14.80 17.52
C GLN A 361 2.63 -16.30 17.16
N ASP A 362 2.08 -17.11 18.06
CA ASP A 362 2.11 -18.57 17.98
C ASP A 362 0.74 -19.20 17.66
N ASN A 363 -0.36 -18.58 18.07
CA ASN A 363 -1.70 -19.12 17.88
C ASN A 363 -2.76 -18.00 17.77
N PRO A 364 -3.56 -17.96 16.69
CA PRO A 364 -4.70 -17.07 16.63
C PRO A 364 -5.79 -17.44 17.62
N ASP A 365 -6.17 -16.49 18.46
CA ASP A 365 -7.23 -16.61 19.46
C ASP A 365 -8.22 -15.46 19.37
N ILE A 366 -9.36 -15.61 20.05
CA ILE A 366 -10.35 -14.55 20.18
C ILE A 366 -10.02 -13.68 21.40
N TRP A 367 -9.92 -12.39 21.14
CA TRP A 367 -9.65 -11.35 22.11
C TRP A 367 -10.74 -10.29 22.11
N VAL A 368 -10.93 -9.61 23.24
CA VAL A 368 -11.86 -8.48 23.37
C VAL A 368 -11.14 -7.27 23.95
N GLN A 369 -11.23 -6.14 23.26
CA GLN A 369 -10.69 -4.84 23.67
C GLN A 369 -11.83 -3.90 24.05
N GLN A 370 -11.75 -3.31 25.24
CA GLN A 370 -12.63 -2.18 25.60
C GLN A 370 -12.05 -0.90 24.98
N ILE A 371 -12.91 -0.11 24.31
CA ILE A 371 -12.47 1.15 23.70
C ILE A 371 -12.13 2.16 24.79
N GLY A 372 -10.91 2.72 24.70
CA GLY A 372 -10.38 3.69 25.66
C GLY A 372 -9.84 3.09 26.97
N ALA A 373 -9.71 1.77 27.08
CA ALA A 373 -9.13 1.09 28.23
C ALA A 373 -8.02 0.10 27.84
N GLY A 374 -7.18 -0.21 28.79
CA GLY A 374 -5.97 -1.00 28.83
C GLY A 374 -5.82 -2.24 27.92
N SER A 375 -5.28 -3.33 28.46
CA SER A 375 -4.93 -4.53 27.66
C SER A 375 -6.17 -5.33 27.28
N PRO A 376 -6.18 -5.99 26.09
CA PRO A 376 -7.28 -6.85 25.67
C PRO A 376 -7.40 -8.10 26.54
N LEU A 377 -8.64 -8.60 26.65
CA LEU A 377 -8.97 -9.85 27.33
C LEU A 377 -8.92 -11.02 26.34
N ARG A 378 -8.12 -12.04 26.60
CA ARG A 378 -8.13 -13.28 25.83
C ARG A 378 -9.32 -14.14 26.24
N LEU A 379 -10.15 -14.55 25.26
CA LEU A 379 -11.32 -15.39 25.52
C LEU A 379 -11.05 -16.87 25.27
N THR A 380 -10.26 -17.21 24.27
CA THR A 380 -9.95 -18.61 23.90
C THR A 380 -8.49 -18.94 24.14
N THR A 381 -8.18 -20.20 24.42
CA THR A 381 -6.83 -20.67 24.79
C THR A 381 -6.54 -22.07 24.24
N ASP A 382 -7.39 -22.61 23.39
CA ASP A 382 -7.20 -23.92 22.77
C ASP A 382 -6.01 -23.89 21.82
N PRO A 383 -5.31 -25.04 21.63
CA PRO A 383 -4.15 -25.10 20.70
C PRO A 383 -4.54 -24.96 19.23
N GLY A 384 -5.81 -25.10 18.86
CA GLY A 384 -6.31 -24.86 17.51
C GLY A 384 -6.43 -23.35 17.21
N ASN A 385 -6.58 -23.01 15.95
CA ASN A 385 -6.76 -21.64 15.50
C ASN A 385 -8.20 -21.18 15.70
N ASP A 386 -8.41 -20.14 16.50
CA ASP A 386 -9.69 -19.49 16.72
C ASP A 386 -9.74 -18.16 15.98
N TYR A 387 -10.71 -17.99 15.08
CA TYR A 387 -10.74 -16.81 14.22
C TYR A 387 -12.15 -16.38 13.86
N ASN A 388 -12.27 -15.16 13.27
CA ASN A 388 -13.48 -14.56 12.79
C ASN A 388 -14.58 -14.41 13.86
N PRO A 389 -14.35 -13.73 14.99
CA PRO A 389 -15.37 -13.50 16.00
C PRO A 389 -16.46 -12.58 15.48
N VAL A 390 -17.72 -12.89 15.77
CA VAL A 390 -18.86 -12.04 15.47
C VAL A 390 -19.76 -11.95 16.70
N TRP A 391 -19.94 -10.75 17.22
CA TRP A 391 -20.74 -10.51 18.41
C TRP A 391 -22.25 -10.63 18.10
N SER A 392 -22.99 -11.36 18.94
CA SER A 392 -24.43 -11.49 18.76
C SER A 392 -25.15 -10.14 18.99
N PRO A 393 -26.21 -9.85 18.24
CA PRO A 393 -26.99 -8.61 18.38
C PRO A 393 -27.58 -8.37 19.76
N ASP A 394 -27.85 -9.43 20.54
CA ASP A 394 -28.33 -9.37 21.93
C ASP A 394 -27.22 -9.23 22.99
N GLY A 395 -25.98 -9.31 22.56
CA GLY A 395 -24.78 -9.15 23.39
C GLY A 395 -24.44 -10.35 24.28
N ARG A 396 -25.11 -11.48 24.11
CA ARG A 396 -24.95 -12.64 25.02
C ARG A 396 -23.84 -13.60 24.59
N SER A 397 -23.47 -13.60 23.32
CA SER A 397 -22.52 -14.56 22.77
C SER A 397 -21.62 -13.92 21.71
N ILE A 398 -20.44 -14.48 21.56
CA ILE A 398 -19.55 -14.25 20.41
C ILE A 398 -19.47 -15.58 19.66
N ALA A 399 -19.86 -15.59 18.38
CA ALA A 399 -19.64 -16.72 17.49
C ALA A 399 -18.25 -16.64 16.88
N PHE A 400 -17.56 -17.75 16.76
CA PHE A 400 -16.22 -17.81 16.15
C PHE A 400 -15.99 -19.18 15.48
N LEU A 401 -14.96 -19.27 14.69
CA LEU A 401 -14.55 -20.50 14.03
C LEU A 401 -13.32 -21.08 14.72
N HIS A 402 -13.38 -22.36 15.04
CA HIS A 402 -12.28 -23.14 15.58
C HIS A 402 -11.79 -24.15 14.54
N SER A 403 -10.51 -24.10 14.20
CA SER A 403 -9.90 -24.99 13.22
C SER A 403 -8.78 -25.83 13.84
N GLN A 404 -8.90 -27.15 13.74
CA GLN A 404 -7.81 -28.08 14.02
C GLN A 404 -7.12 -28.42 12.68
N SER A 405 -5.82 -28.26 12.62
CA SER A 405 -4.94 -28.09 11.45
C SER A 405 -4.99 -29.20 10.35
N GLU A 406 -5.69 -30.33 10.50
CA GLU A 406 -5.58 -31.46 9.60
C GLU A 406 -6.86 -31.89 8.86
N ALA A 407 -8.03 -31.35 9.20
CA ALA A 407 -9.30 -31.99 8.78
C ALA A 407 -10.06 -31.31 7.63
N GLY A 408 -9.69 -30.09 7.18
CA GLY A 408 -10.47 -29.32 6.19
C GLY A 408 -11.87 -28.92 6.67
N PHE A 409 -12.11 -29.01 7.97
CA PHE A 409 -13.32 -28.58 8.66
C PHE A 409 -13.01 -27.55 9.74
N SER A 410 -13.92 -26.61 9.97
CA SER A 410 -13.91 -25.74 11.12
C SER A 410 -15.18 -25.94 11.92
N GLU A 411 -15.05 -25.82 13.23
CA GLU A 411 -16.20 -25.83 14.13
C GLU A 411 -16.69 -24.41 14.35
N LEU A 412 -17.96 -24.15 14.09
CA LEU A 412 -18.64 -22.95 14.54
C LEU A 412 -18.95 -23.08 16.03
N ARG A 413 -18.36 -22.21 16.85
CA ARG A 413 -18.49 -22.22 18.30
C ARG A 413 -19.06 -20.90 18.82
N LEU A 414 -19.64 -20.95 19.99
CA LEU A 414 -20.22 -19.81 20.71
C LEU A 414 -19.56 -19.70 22.09
N ILE A 415 -19.10 -18.49 22.44
CA ILE A 415 -18.51 -18.20 23.77
C ILE A 415 -19.19 -16.99 24.42
N PRO A 416 -19.37 -16.94 25.74
CA PRO A 416 -19.82 -15.74 26.44
C PRO A 416 -18.79 -14.60 26.30
N PRO A 417 -19.22 -13.31 26.21
CA PRO A 417 -18.30 -12.17 25.98
C PRO A 417 -17.29 -11.89 27.09
N LEU A 418 -17.52 -12.41 28.29
CA LEU A 418 -16.60 -12.27 29.42
C LEU A 418 -15.75 -13.53 29.66
N GLY A 419 -15.76 -14.46 28.69
CA GLY A 419 -15.11 -15.76 28.84
C GLY A 419 -15.98 -16.81 29.51
N GLY A 420 -15.50 -18.05 29.53
CA GLY A 420 -16.19 -19.21 30.05
C GLY A 420 -16.16 -20.36 29.04
N PRO A 421 -16.87 -21.47 29.31
CA PRO A 421 -16.89 -22.60 28.38
C PRO A 421 -17.59 -22.22 27.07
N ASP A 422 -16.97 -22.56 25.97
CA ASP A 422 -17.54 -22.44 24.65
C ASP A 422 -18.44 -23.64 24.32
N ARG A 423 -19.28 -23.47 23.29
CA ARG A 423 -20.22 -24.49 22.82
C ARG A 423 -20.12 -24.62 21.31
N LYS A 424 -19.85 -25.83 20.83
CA LYS A 424 -19.94 -26.16 19.39
C LYS A 424 -21.40 -26.05 18.95
N LEU A 425 -21.65 -25.32 17.87
CA LEU A 425 -22.97 -25.17 17.25
C LEU A 425 -23.10 -26.06 16.01
N ALA A 426 -22.10 -26.06 15.12
CA ALA A 426 -22.09 -26.77 13.85
C ALA A 426 -20.68 -27.07 13.35
N GLU A 427 -20.58 -27.94 12.35
CA GLU A 427 -19.37 -28.10 11.52
C GLU A 427 -19.59 -27.44 10.17
N ILE A 428 -18.55 -26.75 9.68
CA ILE A 428 -18.53 -26.17 8.35
C ILE A 428 -17.30 -26.68 7.60
N ARG A 429 -17.45 -26.97 6.31
CA ARG A 429 -16.34 -27.30 5.44
C ARG A 429 -15.71 -26.02 4.95
N VAL A 430 -14.51 -25.75 5.43
CA VAL A 430 -13.68 -24.70 4.88
C VAL A 430 -12.77 -25.33 3.86
N ARG A 431 -12.87 -24.94 2.60
CA ARG A 431 -11.81 -25.27 1.65
C ARG A 431 -10.56 -24.51 2.10
N GLY A 432 -9.65 -25.21 2.79
CA GLY A 432 -8.34 -24.69 3.08
C GLY A 432 -7.71 -24.24 1.78
N GLY A 433 -7.15 -23.03 1.75
CA GLY A 433 -6.22 -22.66 0.72
C GLY A 433 -6.69 -21.79 -0.42
N THR A 434 -7.81 -21.11 -0.34
CA THR A 434 -8.01 -20.00 -1.26
C THR A 434 -7.26 -18.76 -0.78
N TRP A 435 -6.59 -18.09 -1.66
CA TRP A 435 -5.91 -16.79 -1.47
C TRP A 435 -6.85 -15.71 -0.90
N VAL A 436 -8.09 -16.06 -0.71
CA VAL A 436 -9.16 -15.15 -0.43
C VAL A 436 -9.97 -15.71 0.72
N THR A 437 -9.68 -15.21 1.89
CA THR A 437 -10.59 -15.06 3.00
C THR A 437 -11.18 -16.36 3.61
N PRO A 438 -10.94 -16.59 4.90
CA PRO A 438 -11.70 -17.60 5.64
C PRO A 438 -13.19 -17.29 5.56
N PRO A 439 -14.05 -18.29 5.78
CA PRO A 439 -15.48 -18.10 5.80
C PRO A 439 -15.85 -17.07 6.87
N TYR A 440 -16.62 -16.06 6.48
CA TYR A 440 -17.13 -15.08 7.40
C TYR A 440 -18.47 -15.48 7.94
N LEU A 441 -18.73 -15.00 9.14
CA LEU A 441 -19.96 -15.21 9.86
C LEU A 441 -20.74 -13.90 9.91
N ALA A 442 -22.07 -13.98 9.84
CA ALA A 442 -22.95 -12.86 10.14
C ALA A 442 -24.14 -13.33 10.97
N TRP A 443 -24.44 -12.65 12.07
CA TRP A 443 -25.65 -12.90 12.83
C TRP A 443 -26.89 -12.35 12.13
N CYS A 444 -28.00 -13.07 12.27
CA CYS A 444 -29.31 -12.49 12.01
C CYS A 444 -29.63 -11.41 13.06
N PRO A 445 -30.32 -10.32 12.69
CA PRO A 445 -30.56 -9.19 13.61
C PRO A 445 -31.31 -9.54 14.91
N ASP A 446 -32.08 -10.62 14.91
CA ASP A 446 -32.83 -11.16 16.07
C ASP A 446 -32.03 -12.14 16.94
N SER A 447 -30.75 -12.40 16.61
CA SER A 447 -29.87 -13.36 17.29
C SER A 447 -30.31 -14.84 17.20
N ASN A 448 -31.28 -15.17 16.36
CA ASN A 448 -31.82 -16.55 16.28
C ASN A 448 -31.09 -17.40 15.25
N CYS A 449 -30.28 -16.80 14.39
CA CYS A 449 -29.52 -17.53 13.35
C CYS A 449 -28.20 -16.86 13.01
N LEU A 450 -27.32 -17.64 12.35
CA LEU A 450 -26.09 -17.17 11.70
C LEU A 450 -26.12 -17.51 10.21
N VAL A 451 -25.62 -16.62 9.39
CA VAL A 451 -25.28 -16.91 8.00
C VAL A 451 -23.79 -17.22 7.91
N VAL A 452 -23.45 -18.32 7.29
CA VAL A 452 -22.08 -18.80 7.19
C VAL A 452 -21.74 -19.22 5.75
N THR A 453 -20.46 -19.12 5.39
CA THR A 453 -19.96 -19.75 4.19
C THR A 453 -19.65 -21.21 4.47
N ASP A 454 -20.13 -22.13 3.60
CA ASP A 454 -19.86 -23.56 3.70
C ASP A 454 -19.88 -24.22 2.31
N SER A 455 -19.23 -25.38 2.19
CA SER A 455 -19.24 -26.16 0.96
C SER A 455 -20.45 -27.11 0.89
N PRO A 456 -21.28 -27.02 -0.16
CA PRO A 456 -22.41 -27.94 -0.31
C PRO A 456 -21.99 -29.36 -0.71
N GLY A 457 -20.71 -29.61 -0.99
CA GLY A 457 -20.18 -30.93 -1.36
C GLY A 457 -18.88 -30.84 -2.15
N GLU A 458 -18.25 -31.97 -2.36
CA GLU A 458 -17.00 -32.08 -3.12
C GLU A 458 -17.17 -31.58 -4.57
N GLY A 459 -16.25 -30.77 -5.05
CA GLY A 459 -16.28 -30.21 -6.41
C GLY A 459 -17.30 -29.07 -6.64
N LYS A 460 -18.14 -28.72 -5.66
CA LYS A 460 -19.10 -27.60 -5.78
C LYS A 460 -18.54 -26.29 -5.25
N PRO A 461 -18.94 -25.14 -5.82
CA PRO A 461 -18.61 -23.83 -5.24
C PRO A 461 -19.12 -23.69 -3.81
N ASP A 462 -18.40 -22.91 -2.98
CA ASP A 462 -18.86 -22.56 -1.64
C ASP A 462 -20.13 -21.73 -1.71
N ALA A 463 -21.04 -21.96 -0.77
CA ALA A 463 -22.34 -21.32 -0.73
C ALA A 463 -22.63 -20.73 0.66
N LEU A 464 -23.61 -19.86 0.76
CA LEU A 464 -24.08 -19.33 2.03
C LEU A 464 -25.16 -20.23 2.61
N PHE A 465 -25.03 -20.53 3.89
CA PHE A 465 -25.99 -21.30 4.68
C PHE A 465 -26.47 -20.48 5.85
N VAL A 466 -27.73 -20.67 6.24
CA VAL A 466 -28.25 -20.19 7.52
C VAL A 466 -28.23 -21.35 8.51
N ILE A 467 -27.77 -21.06 9.72
CA ILE A 467 -27.70 -22.01 10.84
C ILE A 467 -28.54 -21.48 11.98
N SER A 468 -29.48 -22.29 12.48
CA SER A 468 -30.25 -21.98 13.67
C SER A 468 -29.37 -21.94 14.91
N HIS A 469 -29.44 -20.84 15.70
CA HIS A 469 -28.69 -20.70 16.94
C HIS A 469 -29.07 -21.71 18.00
N GLU A 470 -30.34 -22.12 18.03
CA GLU A 470 -30.87 -23.05 19.02
C GLU A 470 -30.56 -24.51 18.65
N SER A 471 -30.91 -24.93 17.43
CA SER A 471 -30.85 -26.34 17.02
C SER A 471 -29.56 -26.72 16.27
N GLY A 472 -28.82 -25.74 15.72
CA GLY A 472 -27.69 -26.01 14.83
C GLY A 472 -28.12 -26.49 13.44
N GLU A 473 -29.43 -26.54 13.14
CA GLU A 473 -29.95 -26.95 11.83
C GLU A 473 -29.46 -26.00 10.75
N LYS A 474 -28.93 -26.58 9.65
CA LYS A 474 -28.31 -25.87 8.55
C LYS A 474 -29.14 -25.94 7.28
N ARG A 475 -29.35 -24.78 6.62
CA ARG A 475 -30.07 -24.70 5.35
C ARG A 475 -29.32 -23.78 4.37
N GLN A 476 -29.17 -24.21 3.13
CA GLN A 476 -28.54 -23.46 2.06
C GLN A 476 -29.39 -22.25 1.63
N LEU A 477 -28.74 -21.07 1.47
CA LEU A 477 -29.36 -19.83 1.01
C LEU A 477 -29.02 -19.49 -0.43
N THR A 478 -27.78 -19.78 -0.86
CA THR A 478 -27.31 -19.47 -2.23
C THR A 478 -26.80 -20.72 -2.92
N ASP A 479 -26.86 -20.73 -4.26
CA ASP A 479 -26.37 -21.83 -5.09
C ASP A 479 -25.55 -21.27 -6.26
N PRO A 480 -24.31 -20.78 -6.00
CA PRO A 480 -23.48 -20.22 -7.05
C PRO A 480 -23.12 -21.30 -8.07
N GLN A 481 -23.34 -20.98 -9.35
CA GLN A 481 -23.02 -21.87 -10.45
C GLN A 481 -21.65 -21.51 -11.04
N PHE A 482 -20.97 -22.53 -11.55
CA PHE A 482 -19.73 -22.31 -12.30
C PHE A 482 -19.95 -21.24 -13.42
N PRO A 483 -19.01 -20.30 -13.68
CA PRO A 483 -17.60 -20.28 -13.25
C PRO A 483 -17.33 -19.67 -11.85
N ALA A 484 -18.36 -19.29 -11.07
CA ALA A 484 -18.15 -18.80 -9.72
C ALA A 484 -17.45 -19.84 -8.84
N GLN A 485 -16.49 -19.40 -8.04
CA GLN A 485 -15.77 -20.25 -7.08
C GLN A 485 -16.51 -20.38 -5.76
N GLY A 486 -17.35 -19.39 -5.42
CA GLY A 486 -18.20 -19.45 -4.25
C GLY A 486 -18.68 -18.09 -3.77
N ASP A 487 -19.62 -18.17 -2.82
CA ASP A 487 -20.19 -17.02 -2.09
C ASP A 487 -19.60 -16.97 -0.67
N THR A 488 -19.02 -15.81 -0.32
CA THR A 488 -18.31 -15.60 0.94
C THR A 488 -18.65 -14.23 1.54
N ASN A 489 -18.13 -13.90 2.72
CA ASN A 489 -18.29 -12.62 3.41
C ASN A 489 -19.76 -12.14 3.53
N PRO A 490 -20.64 -12.91 4.15
CA PRO A 490 -22.02 -12.47 4.37
C PRO A 490 -22.10 -11.29 5.31
N ALA A 491 -23.01 -10.34 5.03
CA ALA A 491 -23.37 -9.24 5.89
C ALA A 491 -24.88 -9.03 5.85
N MET A 492 -25.54 -9.24 6.99
CA MET A 492 -26.99 -9.03 7.14
C MET A 492 -27.31 -7.56 7.38
N SER A 493 -28.32 -7.03 6.69
CA SER A 493 -28.81 -5.68 6.99
C SER A 493 -29.40 -5.60 8.39
N PRO A 494 -29.28 -4.46 9.10
CA PRO A 494 -29.82 -4.27 10.43
C PRO A 494 -31.33 -4.54 10.56
N ASP A 495 -32.09 -4.36 9.48
CA ASP A 495 -33.53 -4.63 9.41
C ASP A 495 -33.87 -6.07 8.98
N GLY A 496 -32.85 -6.89 8.65
CA GLY A 496 -33.02 -8.29 8.25
C GLY A 496 -33.59 -8.50 6.85
N SER A 497 -33.75 -7.47 6.04
CA SER A 497 -34.39 -7.55 4.72
C SER A 497 -33.40 -7.91 3.59
N TRP A 498 -32.12 -7.67 3.80
CA TRP A 498 -31.07 -7.86 2.79
C TRP A 498 -29.87 -8.63 3.34
N LEU A 499 -29.32 -9.50 2.50
CA LEU A 499 -28.00 -10.08 2.66
C LEU A 499 -27.09 -9.53 1.57
N VAL A 500 -25.97 -8.93 1.94
CA VAL A 500 -24.87 -8.58 1.01
C VAL A 500 -23.74 -9.59 1.23
N PHE A 501 -23.12 -10.03 0.16
CA PHE A 501 -22.05 -11.00 0.21
C PHE A 501 -21.10 -10.83 -0.98
N ARG A 502 -19.92 -11.42 -0.88
CA ARG A 502 -18.96 -11.50 -1.96
C ARG A 502 -19.15 -12.77 -2.75
N ARG A 503 -19.27 -12.65 -4.07
CA ARG A 503 -19.17 -13.78 -5.00
C ARG A 503 -17.80 -13.72 -5.68
N THR A 504 -17.04 -14.80 -5.54
CA THR A 504 -15.71 -14.92 -6.15
C THR A 504 -15.87 -15.55 -7.52
N GLY A 505 -15.55 -14.82 -8.57
CA GLY A 505 -15.65 -15.30 -9.94
C GLY A 505 -14.40 -16.07 -10.38
N ASN A 506 -13.23 -15.75 -9.82
CA ASN A 506 -11.94 -16.39 -10.12
C ASN A 506 -10.93 -16.12 -9.00
N LEU A 507 -9.68 -16.60 -9.16
CA LEU A 507 -8.60 -16.47 -8.17
C LEU A 507 -8.32 -15.04 -7.70
N PHE A 508 -8.56 -14.03 -8.54
CA PHE A 508 -8.11 -12.67 -8.32
C PHE A 508 -9.25 -11.65 -8.21
N ASN A 509 -10.50 -12.10 -8.25
CA ASN A 509 -11.64 -11.24 -8.43
C ASN A 509 -12.82 -11.63 -7.54
N GLY A 510 -13.39 -10.64 -6.86
CA GLY A 510 -14.61 -10.77 -6.10
C GLY A 510 -15.49 -9.54 -6.25
N GLU A 511 -16.80 -9.80 -6.38
CA GLU A 511 -17.83 -8.79 -6.54
C GLU A 511 -18.84 -8.89 -5.40
N LEU A 512 -19.40 -7.77 -4.99
CA LEU A 512 -20.50 -7.76 -4.02
C LEU A 512 -21.83 -7.98 -4.73
N TYR A 513 -22.63 -8.85 -4.13
CA TYR A 513 -24.01 -9.14 -4.51
C TYR A 513 -24.93 -8.85 -3.36
N ARG A 514 -26.19 -8.51 -3.64
CA ARG A 514 -27.29 -8.43 -2.68
C ARG A 514 -28.32 -9.48 -2.97
N LEU A 515 -28.93 -10.02 -1.91
CA LEU A 515 -30.02 -10.98 -1.95
C LEU A 515 -31.12 -10.49 -1.00
N ALA A 516 -32.35 -10.40 -1.50
CA ALA A 516 -33.50 -10.11 -0.66
C ALA A 516 -33.85 -11.32 0.21
N LEU A 517 -34.24 -11.05 1.44
CA LEU A 517 -34.62 -12.10 2.41
C LEU A 517 -36.08 -11.96 2.79
N GLY A 518 -36.74 -13.08 2.93
CA GLY A 518 -38.12 -13.17 3.47
C GLY A 518 -38.16 -12.85 4.96
N ARG A 519 -39.35 -12.74 5.53
CA ARG A 519 -39.56 -12.48 6.95
C ARG A 519 -38.82 -13.48 7.83
N GLY A 520 -38.04 -12.95 8.78
CA GLY A 520 -37.17 -13.75 9.65
C GLY A 520 -35.79 -14.07 9.13
N GLY A 521 -35.40 -13.53 7.93
CA GLY A 521 -34.03 -13.69 7.41
C GLY A 521 -33.65 -15.09 6.95
N LEU A 522 -34.56 -16.03 6.93
CA LEU A 522 -34.27 -17.45 6.75
C LEU A 522 -34.48 -17.98 5.33
N THR A 523 -35.05 -17.19 4.42
CA THR A 523 -35.36 -17.62 3.05
C THR A 523 -34.89 -16.58 2.04
N ALA A 524 -34.22 -17.01 1.00
CA ALA A 524 -33.92 -16.18 -0.16
C ALA A 524 -35.19 -15.80 -0.92
N VAL A 525 -35.30 -14.56 -1.36
CA VAL A 525 -36.39 -14.05 -2.20
C VAL A 525 -35.81 -13.56 -3.52
N GLY A 526 -36.00 -14.32 -4.59
CA GLY A 526 -35.44 -14.03 -5.90
C GLY A 526 -33.96 -14.40 -6.02
N GLU A 527 -33.33 -13.91 -7.10
CA GLU A 527 -31.93 -14.18 -7.41
C GLU A 527 -31.00 -13.08 -6.87
N PRO A 528 -29.74 -13.43 -6.52
CA PRO A 528 -28.74 -12.45 -6.14
C PRO A 528 -28.48 -11.43 -7.25
N ARG A 529 -28.44 -10.13 -6.89
CA ARG A 529 -28.12 -9.03 -7.83
C ARG A 529 -26.76 -8.44 -7.52
N ARG A 530 -25.98 -8.21 -8.57
CA ARG A 530 -24.64 -7.60 -8.47
C ARG A 530 -24.72 -6.13 -8.06
N LEU A 531 -23.81 -5.71 -7.16
CA LEU A 531 -23.67 -4.34 -6.67
C LEU A 531 -22.39 -3.65 -7.16
N THR A 532 -21.31 -4.41 -7.38
CA THR A 532 -20.01 -3.84 -7.77
C THR A 532 -19.51 -4.45 -9.08
N VAL A 533 -18.57 -3.77 -9.73
CA VAL A 533 -17.91 -4.25 -10.94
C VAL A 533 -16.67 -5.09 -10.59
N ALA A 534 -16.32 -6.02 -11.48
CA ALA A 534 -15.23 -6.98 -11.28
C ALA A 534 -13.87 -6.35 -10.95
N ALA A 535 -13.53 -5.24 -11.61
CA ALA A 535 -12.25 -4.54 -11.44
C ALA A 535 -11.98 -4.03 -10.02
N LEU A 536 -13.01 -3.90 -9.17
CA LEU A 536 -12.82 -3.41 -7.80
C LEU A 536 -12.30 -4.45 -6.83
N ASN A 537 -12.41 -5.75 -7.12
CA ASN A 537 -12.07 -6.84 -6.18
C ASN A 537 -12.65 -6.57 -4.78
N ALA A 538 -13.95 -6.30 -4.72
CA ALA A 538 -14.62 -5.86 -3.51
C ALA A 538 -14.86 -7.01 -2.52
N GLY A 539 -14.67 -6.75 -1.23
CA GLY A 539 -14.87 -7.73 -0.16
C GLY A 539 -15.19 -7.08 1.17
N TYR A 540 -15.45 -7.90 2.18
CA TYR A 540 -15.68 -7.47 3.57
C TYR A 540 -16.79 -6.41 3.73
N PRO A 541 -17.99 -6.65 3.18
CA PRO A 541 -19.06 -5.69 3.30
C PRO A 541 -19.55 -5.59 4.76
N THR A 542 -19.87 -4.38 5.21
CA THR A 542 -20.56 -4.12 6.46
C THR A 542 -21.65 -3.08 6.24
N TRP A 543 -22.79 -3.22 6.90
CA TRP A 543 -23.89 -2.30 6.75
C TRP A 543 -23.74 -1.06 7.62
N MET A 544 -24.13 0.08 7.08
CA MET A 544 -24.43 1.25 7.87
C MET A 544 -25.75 1.05 8.63
N PRO A 545 -25.90 1.66 9.82
CA PRO A 545 -27.07 1.43 10.69
C PRO A 545 -28.45 1.65 10.04
N GLY A 546 -28.48 2.42 8.97
CA GLY A 546 -29.74 2.76 8.27
C GLY A 546 -30.23 1.73 7.26
N SER A 547 -29.57 0.58 7.09
CA SER A 547 -29.92 -0.48 6.10
C SER A 547 -30.00 0.01 4.64
N LYS A 548 -29.38 1.15 4.32
CA LYS A 548 -29.38 1.74 2.96
C LYS A 548 -28.02 1.74 2.29
N GLU A 549 -26.98 1.68 3.08
CA GLU A 549 -25.60 1.82 2.63
C GLU A 549 -24.71 0.77 3.27
N ILE A 550 -23.67 0.40 2.55
CA ILE A 550 -22.60 -0.50 3.00
C ILE A 550 -21.25 0.20 2.90
N LEU A 551 -20.34 -0.21 3.77
CA LEU A 551 -18.92 -0.04 3.58
C LEU A 551 -18.34 -1.37 3.13
N PHE A 552 -17.26 -1.30 2.36
CA PHE A 552 -16.53 -2.48 1.94
C PHE A 552 -15.08 -2.12 1.66
N SER A 553 -14.21 -3.10 1.62
CA SER A 553 -12.81 -2.90 1.22
C SER A 553 -12.57 -3.39 -0.20
N THR A 554 -11.61 -2.75 -0.84
CA THR A 554 -10.92 -3.23 -2.02
C THR A 554 -9.46 -3.46 -1.64
N SER A 555 -8.57 -3.57 -2.59
CA SER A 555 -7.13 -3.74 -2.33
C SER A 555 -6.53 -2.57 -1.50
N GLY A 556 -6.76 -2.59 -0.18
CA GLY A 556 -6.22 -1.60 0.77
C GLY A 556 -7.03 -0.31 0.96
N SER A 557 -8.16 -0.13 0.30
CA SER A 557 -9.00 1.07 0.43
C SER A 557 -10.39 0.74 0.91
N LEU A 558 -11.00 1.63 1.72
CA LEU A 558 -12.39 1.52 2.11
C LEU A 558 -13.28 2.37 1.23
N TRP A 559 -14.43 1.81 0.90
CA TRP A 559 -15.43 2.41 0.02
C TRP A 559 -16.81 2.40 0.66
N ARG A 560 -17.65 3.35 0.28
CA ARG A 560 -19.05 3.47 0.67
C ARG A 560 -19.96 3.33 -0.55
N LEU A 561 -21.04 2.59 -0.42
CA LEU A 561 -21.98 2.34 -1.52
C LEU A 561 -23.41 2.38 -1.00
N VAL A 562 -24.27 3.13 -1.64
CA VAL A 562 -25.73 3.05 -1.45
C VAL A 562 -26.21 1.77 -2.12
N VAL A 563 -26.98 0.94 -1.40
CA VAL A 563 -27.48 -0.34 -1.92
C VAL A 563 -28.70 -0.11 -2.82
N SER A 564 -28.45 0.31 -4.06
CA SER A 564 -29.46 0.51 -5.11
C SER A 564 -28.93 0.02 -6.46
N ASP A 565 -29.77 -0.01 -7.50
CA ASP A 565 -29.38 -0.55 -8.81
C ASP A 565 -28.48 0.39 -9.65
N GLU A 566 -28.35 1.68 -9.25
CA GLU A 566 -27.64 2.71 -10.04
C GLU A 566 -26.52 3.45 -9.25
N SER A 567 -26.09 2.91 -8.12
CA SER A 567 -25.14 3.61 -7.26
C SER A 567 -23.69 3.34 -7.67
N THR A 568 -22.87 4.39 -7.62
CA THR A 568 -21.42 4.30 -7.78
C THR A 568 -20.73 4.30 -6.41
N PRO A 569 -19.75 3.43 -6.16
CA PRO A 569 -18.97 3.45 -4.94
C PRO A 569 -18.16 4.74 -4.79
N ALA A 570 -18.09 5.27 -3.57
CA ALA A 570 -17.24 6.40 -3.21
C ALA A 570 -16.15 5.96 -2.23
N ARG A 571 -14.89 6.33 -2.49
CA ARG A 571 -13.76 6.02 -1.62
C ARG A 571 -13.82 6.87 -0.35
N LEU A 572 -13.44 6.29 0.80
CA LEU A 572 -13.29 7.03 2.05
C LEU A 572 -11.88 7.65 2.13
N PRO A 573 -11.73 8.98 2.01
CA PRO A 573 -10.42 9.61 1.81
C PRO A 573 -9.52 9.60 3.03
N PHE A 574 -10.07 9.46 4.25
CA PHE A 574 -9.31 9.51 5.51
C PHE A 574 -8.68 8.18 5.93
N VAL A 575 -8.92 7.09 5.19
CA VAL A 575 -8.44 5.73 5.54
C VAL A 575 -7.06 5.41 4.96
N GLY A 576 -6.62 6.15 3.93
CA GLY A 576 -5.37 5.82 3.23
C GLY A 576 -5.52 4.66 2.24
N GLU A 577 -4.43 3.91 2.02
CA GLU A 577 -4.35 2.80 1.05
C GLU A 577 -4.26 1.40 1.69
N ASP A 578 -4.30 1.31 3.03
CA ASP A 578 -4.04 0.05 3.76
C ASP A 578 -5.25 -0.40 4.61
N GLY A 579 -6.47 0.10 4.30
CA GLY A 579 -7.69 -0.19 5.07
C GLY A 579 -8.43 -1.45 4.59
N LEU A 580 -8.69 -2.38 5.51
CA LEU A 580 -9.39 -3.65 5.28
C LEU A 580 -10.46 -3.91 6.35
N MET A 581 -11.38 -4.81 6.08
CA MET A 581 -12.33 -5.38 7.06
C MET A 581 -13.07 -4.32 7.90
N PRO A 582 -13.79 -3.36 7.30
CA PRO A 582 -14.53 -2.35 8.05
C PRO A 582 -15.69 -2.95 8.83
N VAL A 583 -15.91 -2.45 10.04
CA VAL A 583 -17.12 -2.73 10.84
C VAL A 583 -17.64 -1.44 11.46
N VAL A 584 -18.97 -1.29 11.50
CA VAL A 584 -19.64 -0.09 12.02
C VAL A 584 -20.44 -0.45 13.26
N SER A 585 -20.30 0.33 14.34
CA SER A 585 -21.08 0.14 15.55
C SER A 585 -22.53 0.55 15.34
N ARG A 586 -23.44 -0.01 16.15
CA ARG A 586 -24.82 0.48 16.23
C ARG A 586 -24.85 1.88 16.83
N PRO A 587 -25.74 2.77 16.36
CA PRO A 587 -25.91 4.08 16.99
C PRO A 587 -26.43 3.90 18.41
N GLN A 588 -25.88 4.69 19.33
CA GLN A 588 -26.33 4.75 20.72
C GLN A 588 -26.99 6.11 20.99
N PRO A 589 -27.92 6.22 21.95
CA PRO A 589 -28.49 7.51 22.30
C PRO A 589 -27.42 8.52 22.65
N GLY A 590 -27.38 9.65 21.91
CA GLY A 590 -26.37 10.72 22.08
C GLY A 590 -24.95 10.42 21.62
N ARG A 591 -24.71 9.27 20.96
CA ARG A 591 -23.40 8.91 20.42
C ARG A 591 -23.55 8.44 18.98
N PRO A 592 -22.88 9.12 18.03
CA PRO A 592 -22.78 8.66 16.64
C PRO A 592 -22.12 7.27 16.54
N PRO A 593 -22.35 6.54 15.44
CA PRO A 593 -21.64 5.30 15.17
C PRO A 593 -20.11 5.50 15.14
N ARG A 594 -19.40 4.41 15.37
CA ARG A 594 -17.97 4.29 15.25
C ARG A 594 -17.64 3.35 14.09
N LEU A 595 -16.51 3.59 13.43
CA LEU A 595 -15.93 2.68 12.47
C LEU A 595 -14.65 2.10 13.06
N VAL A 596 -14.53 0.76 13.01
CA VAL A 596 -13.24 0.07 13.20
C VAL A 596 -12.89 -0.62 11.91
N TYR A 597 -11.61 -0.59 11.56
CA TYR A 597 -11.07 -1.29 10.39
C TYR A 597 -9.65 -1.79 10.67
N VAL A 598 -9.20 -2.75 9.91
CA VAL A 598 -7.83 -3.27 9.95
C VAL A 598 -6.96 -2.40 9.04
N ARG A 599 -5.82 -1.96 9.55
CA ARG A 599 -4.73 -1.40 8.74
C ARG A 599 -3.63 -2.44 8.65
N GLY A 600 -3.50 -3.05 7.47
CA GLY A 600 -2.53 -4.09 7.21
C GLY A 600 -1.28 -3.56 6.53
N PHE A 601 -0.13 -4.02 7.00
CA PHE A 601 1.16 -3.77 6.37
C PHE A 601 1.87 -5.10 6.13
N VAL A 602 2.22 -5.35 4.87
CA VAL A 602 2.97 -6.54 4.44
C VAL A 602 4.27 -6.07 3.82
N ASP A 603 5.38 -6.57 4.31
CA ASP A 603 6.72 -6.29 3.79
C ASP A 603 7.28 -7.56 3.13
N ASP A 604 7.02 -7.68 1.84
CA ASP A 604 7.53 -8.78 1.02
C ASP A 604 8.78 -8.33 0.28
N ASN A 605 9.85 -9.08 0.41
CA ASN A 605 11.15 -8.75 -0.18
C ASN A 605 11.71 -9.92 -1.00
N ILE A 606 12.59 -9.61 -1.96
CA ILE A 606 13.35 -10.63 -2.67
C ILE A 606 14.63 -10.94 -1.91
N TRP A 607 14.81 -12.20 -1.58
CA TRP A 607 15.97 -12.75 -0.88
C TRP A 607 16.84 -13.58 -1.81
N ARG A 608 18.11 -13.73 -1.47
CA ARG A 608 19.08 -14.54 -2.21
C ARG A 608 19.76 -15.57 -1.34
N VAL A 609 20.08 -16.70 -1.97
CA VAL A 609 20.99 -17.75 -1.47
C VAL A 609 22.12 -17.88 -2.47
N GLU A 610 23.36 -17.80 -2.00
CA GLU A 610 24.57 -17.96 -2.81
C GLU A 610 25.18 -19.34 -2.59
N THR A 611 25.64 -19.96 -3.66
CA THR A 611 26.31 -21.26 -3.64
C THR A 611 27.59 -21.25 -4.48
N THR A 612 28.50 -22.20 -4.21
CA THR A 612 29.75 -22.32 -4.95
C THR A 612 29.59 -23.04 -6.31
N ALA A 613 28.59 -23.91 -6.41
CA ALA A 613 28.25 -24.67 -7.59
C ALA A 613 26.76 -25.06 -7.57
N PRO A 614 26.16 -25.42 -8.72
CA PRO A 614 24.79 -25.93 -8.78
C PRO A 614 24.57 -27.09 -7.81
N GLY A 615 23.51 -26.99 -6.95
CA GLY A 615 23.20 -28.02 -5.97
C GLY A 615 24.11 -28.11 -4.76
N ALA A 616 25.14 -27.30 -4.66
CA ALA A 616 25.99 -27.21 -3.48
C ALA A 616 25.29 -26.51 -2.31
N THR A 617 25.70 -26.79 -1.09
CA THR A 617 25.24 -26.09 0.11
C THR A 617 25.54 -24.60 0.00
N ALA A 618 24.66 -23.78 0.57
CA ALA A 618 24.81 -22.32 0.60
C ALA A 618 26.16 -21.91 1.21
N SER A 619 26.83 -20.95 0.59
CA SER A 619 28.12 -20.43 1.04
C SER A 619 27.99 -19.39 2.14
N SER A 620 26.80 -18.81 2.31
CA SER A 620 26.44 -17.82 3.32
C SER A 620 24.96 -17.94 3.69
N PRO A 621 24.54 -17.40 4.84
CA PRO A 621 23.12 -17.29 5.17
C PRO A 621 22.34 -16.53 4.08
N PRO A 622 21.04 -16.82 3.92
CA PRO A 622 20.17 -16.02 3.05
C PRO A 622 20.25 -14.53 3.38
N ALA A 623 20.25 -13.69 2.37
CA ALA A 623 20.35 -12.23 2.52
C ALA A 623 19.30 -11.51 1.67
N VAL A 624 18.84 -10.34 2.12
CA VAL A 624 17.96 -9.45 1.36
C VAL A 624 18.67 -9.05 0.06
N PHE A 625 17.95 -9.10 -1.05
CA PHE A 625 18.49 -8.79 -2.36
C PHE A 625 17.84 -7.55 -2.96
N VAL A 626 16.50 -7.50 -3.02
CA VAL A 626 15.73 -6.30 -3.37
C VAL A 626 14.70 -6.06 -2.29
N SER A 627 14.63 -4.82 -1.80
CA SER A 627 13.64 -4.41 -0.82
C SER A 627 13.19 -2.97 -1.06
N SER A 628 11.96 -2.66 -0.67
CA SER A 628 11.42 -1.31 -0.60
C SER A 628 10.49 -1.19 0.61
N THR A 629 9.68 -0.15 0.69
CA THR A 629 8.58 -0.03 1.67
C THR A 629 7.28 -0.67 1.18
N ARG A 630 7.33 -1.41 0.09
CA ARG A 630 6.22 -2.10 -0.57
C ARG A 630 6.67 -3.50 -0.96
N GLY A 631 5.73 -4.31 -1.48
CA GLY A 631 6.02 -5.69 -1.83
C GLY A 631 6.82 -5.88 -3.12
N GLU A 632 7.71 -6.88 -3.11
CA GLU A 632 8.47 -7.38 -4.25
C GLU A 632 8.28 -8.88 -4.41
N TRP A 633 7.76 -9.30 -5.60
CA TRP A 633 7.41 -10.70 -5.85
C TRP A 633 7.90 -11.19 -7.20
N PHE A 634 7.87 -12.52 -7.40
CA PHE A 634 8.09 -13.20 -8.67
C PHE A 634 9.43 -12.87 -9.33
N PRO A 635 10.59 -12.98 -8.63
CA PRO A 635 11.87 -12.71 -9.24
C PRO A 635 12.17 -13.70 -10.37
N GLN A 636 12.76 -13.22 -11.46
CA GLN A 636 13.18 -14.03 -12.60
C GLN A 636 14.41 -13.47 -13.27
N PHE A 637 15.51 -14.21 -13.27
CA PHE A 637 16.70 -13.83 -14.05
C PHE A 637 16.44 -13.87 -15.54
N SER A 638 17.05 -12.92 -16.27
CA SER A 638 17.11 -13.00 -17.72
C SER A 638 17.95 -14.21 -18.16
N PRO A 639 17.74 -14.74 -19.38
CA PRO A 639 18.49 -15.91 -19.87
C PRO A 639 20.02 -15.71 -19.91
N ASP A 640 20.47 -14.49 -20.12
CA ASP A 640 21.90 -14.11 -20.12
C ASP A 640 22.45 -13.83 -18.71
N GLY A 641 21.58 -13.81 -17.68
CA GLY A 641 21.94 -13.56 -16.29
C GLY A 641 22.34 -12.12 -15.98
N ARG A 642 22.12 -11.17 -16.88
CA ARG A 642 22.53 -9.76 -16.68
C ARG A 642 21.45 -8.91 -16.04
N ARG A 643 20.19 -9.29 -16.13
CA ARG A 643 19.03 -8.58 -15.60
C ARG A 643 18.12 -9.51 -14.86
N MET A 644 17.23 -8.92 -14.08
CA MET A 644 16.09 -9.64 -13.50
C MET A 644 14.79 -8.88 -13.72
N ALA A 645 13.69 -9.63 -13.87
CA ALA A 645 12.33 -9.11 -13.82
C ALA A 645 11.71 -9.50 -12.48
N PHE A 646 10.87 -8.63 -11.93
CA PHE A 646 10.10 -8.90 -10.72
C PHE A 646 8.79 -8.09 -10.74
N ALA A 647 7.84 -8.48 -9.91
CA ALA A 647 6.63 -7.70 -9.70
C ALA A 647 6.79 -6.84 -8.44
N SER A 648 6.23 -5.63 -8.43
CA SER A 648 6.21 -4.77 -7.24
C SER A 648 5.08 -3.76 -7.31
N ASP A 649 4.54 -3.36 -6.16
CA ASP A 649 3.56 -2.29 -6.00
C ASP A 649 4.16 -0.98 -5.47
N ARG A 650 5.49 -0.82 -5.52
CA ARG A 650 6.21 0.38 -5.05
C ARG A 650 5.81 1.69 -5.73
N SER A 651 5.18 1.64 -6.89
CA SER A 651 4.65 2.82 -7.60
C SER A 651 3.12 2.90 -7.62
N GLY A 652 2.43 2.16 -6.75
CA GLY A 652 0.98 2.01 -6.73
C GLY A 652 0.55 0.61 -7.15
N PRO A 653 -0.61 0.42 -7.82
CA PRO A 653 -1.07 -0.91 -8.22
C PRO A 653 -0.01 -1.71 -8.94
N GLY A 654 0.05 -3.02 -8.69
CA GLY A 654 1.13 -3.92 -9.10
C GLY A 654 1.63 -3.74 -10.53
N GLY A 655 2.95 -3.77 -10.69
CA GLY A 655 3.64 -3.60 -11.96
C GLY A 655 4.79 -4.56 -12.16
N VAL A 656 5.21 -4.71 -13.42
CA VAL A 656 6.42 -5.46 -13.80
C VAL A 656 7.61 -4.52 -13.79
N TRP A 657 8.69 -4.92 -13.12
CA TRP A 657 9.92 -4.16 -12.96
C TRP A 657 11.10 -4.91 -13.53
N LEU A 658 12.10 -4.18 -14.00
CA LEU A 658 13.39 -4.69 -14.41
C LEU A 658 14.48 -4.08 -13.53
N ALA A 659 15.46 -4.90 -13.17
CA ALA A 659 16.69 -4.47 -12.50
C ALA A 659 17.91 -5.15 -13.13
N ASP A 660 19.10 -4.67 -12.81
CA ASP A 660 20.34 -5.37 -13.09
C ASP A 660 20.44 -6.65 -12.27
N ALA A 661 21.30 -7.58 -12.65
CA ALA A 661 21.44 -8.87 -12.00
C ALA A 661 21.89 -8.80 -10.53
N ASP A 662 22.39 -7.66 -10.07
CA ASP A 662 22.74 -7.38 -8.68
C ASP A 662 21.60 -6.72 -7.87
N GLY A 663 20.43 -6.53 -8.49
CA GLY A 663 19.24 -5.91 -7.89
C GLY A 663 19.20 -4.39 -8.00
N SER A 664 20.26 -3.77 -8.53
CA SER A 664 20.33 -2.31 -8.73
C SER A 664 19.54 -1.84 -9.97
N GLY A 665 19.40 -0.54 -10.14
CA GLY A 665 18.83 0.05 -11.35
C GLY A 665 17.37 -0.31 -11.63
N ALA A 666 16.56 -0.63 -10.61
CA ALA A 666 15.17 -1.05 -10.80
C ALA A 666 14.33 0.03 -11.51
N VAL A 667 13.75 -0.33 -12.66
CA VAL A 667 12.88 0.53 -13.46
C VAL A 667 11.56 -0.18 -13.75
N GLN A 668 10.46 0.55 -13.71
CA GLN A 668 9.16 0.01 -14.05
C GLN A 668 9.03 -0.21 -15.56
N LEU A 669 8.82 -1.47 -15.96
CA LEU A 669 8.60 -1.86 -17.35
C LEU A 669 7.13 -1.69 -17.75
N ALA A 670 6.20 -2.08 -16.88
CA ALA A 670 4.77 -1.95 -17.10
C ALA A 670 4.02 -1.68 -15.80
N SER A 671 2.99 -0.83 -15.88
CA SER A 671 1.93 -0.71 -14.88
C SER A 671 0.59 -0.99 -15.55
N MET A 672 -0.16 -1.93 -14.98
CA MET A 672 -1.47 -2.31 -15.51
C MET A 672 -2.64 -1.67 -14.76
N GLY A 673 -2.35 -0.93 -13.67
CA GLY A 673 -3.39 -0.42 -12.78
C GLY A 673 -4.20 -1.52 -12.09
N ALA A 674 -3.64 -2.74 -12.03
CA ALA A 674 -4.29 -3.95 -11.57
C ALA A 674 -3.62 -4.46 -10.29
N PHE A 675 -4.42 -5.02 -9.38
CA PHE A 675 -3.92 -5.56 -8.12
C PHE A 675 -3.07 -6.82 -8.33
N ALA A 676 -3.54 -7.78 -9.15
CA ALA A 676 -2.81 -9.01 -9.40
C ALA A 676 -2.00 -8.89 -10.70
N THR A 677 -0.76 -8.46 -10.59
CA THR A 677 0.21 -8.43 -11.69
C THR A 677 1.44 -9.23 -11.25
N GLY A 678 1.81 -10.26 -12.01
CA GLY A 678 2.96 -11.09 -11.63
C GLY A 678 3.17 -12.33 -12.50
N GLY A 679 3.90 -13.33 -11.95
CA GLY A 679 4.23 -14.55 -12.68
C GLY A 679 5.16 -14.31 -13.86
N ASN A 680 6.05 -13.31 -13.75
CA ASN A 680 6.94 -12.84 -14.81
C ASN A 680 7.86 -13.96 -15.30
N ARG A 681 7.96 -14.14 -16.61
CA ARG A 681 8.89 -15.09 -17.23
C ARG A 681 9.50 -14.48 -18.49
N TRP A 682 10.81 -14.63 -18.65
CA TRP A 682 11.53 -14.21 -19.84
C TRP A 682 11.32 -15.21 -20.99
N SER A 683 11.24 -14.68 -22.20
CA SER A 683 11.48 -15.49 -23.40
C SER A 683 12.96 -15.89 -23.44
N ARG A 684 13.27 -17.00 -24.12
CA ARG A 684 14.63 -17.56 -24.16
C ARG A 684 15.65 -16.62 -24.81
N ASP A 685 15.21 -15.84 -25.80
CA ASP A 685 16.03 -14.82 -26.46
C ASP A 685 16.29 -13.60 -25.58
N GLY A 686 15.60 -13.47 -24.44
CA GLY A 686 15.69 -12.30 -23.54
C GLY A 686 15.04 -11.04 -24.08
N GLU A 687 14.26 -11.13 -25.15
CA GLU A 687 13.64 -9.96 -25.80
C GLU A 687 12.26 -9.63 -25.27
N ARG A 688 11.55 -10.62 -24.65
CA ARG A 688 10.18 -10.47 -24.18
C ARG A 688 9.99 -11.02 -22.78
N ILE A 689 8.98 -10.46 -22.09
CA ILE A 689 8.52 -10.95 -20.79
C ILE A 689 7.03 -11.26 -20.91
N VAL A 690 6.64 -12.45 -20.46
CA VAL A 690 5.25 -12.83 -20.28
C VAL A 690 4.88 -12.73 -18.81
N PHE A 691 3.67 -12.26 -18.51
CA PHE A 691 3.13 -12.12 -17.16
C PHE A 691 1.61 -12.20 -17.16
N HIS A 692 1.00 -12.36 -16.01
CA HIS A 692 -0.47 -12.24 -15.89
C HIS A 692 -0.83 -10.92 -15.18
N SER A 693 -2.01 -10.41 -15.49
CA SER A 693 -2.60 -9.24 -14.83
C SER A 693 -4.11 -9.24 -14.96
N ASN A 694 -4.81 -8.48 -14.08
CA ASN A 694 -6.27 -8.45 -14.03
C ASN A 694 -6.88 -7.03 -14.07
N PRO A 695 -6.51 -6.17 -15.01
CA PRO A 695 -6.99 -4.77 -15.06
C PRO A 695 -8.51 -4.65 -15.22
N GLU A 696 -9.17 -5.63 -15.84
CA GLU A 696 -10.62 -5.71 -16.01
C GLU A 696 -11.29 -6.69 -15.03
N GLY A 697 -10.51 -7.19 -14.04
CA GLY A 697 -10.99 -8.06 -12.98
C GLY A 697 -10.68 -9.54 -13.20
N GLN A 698 -10.70 -10.08 -14.41
CA GLN A 698 -10.23 -11.42 -14.71
C GLN A 698 -8.72 -11.46 -15.00
N GLY A 699 -8.07 -12.55 -14.61
CA GLY A 699 -6.68 -12.80 -14.94
C GLY A 699 -6.50 -13.07 -16.42
N GLU A 700 -5.61 -12.34 -17.07
CA GLU A 700 -5.23 -12.47 -18.47
C GLU A 700 -3.71 -12.52 -18.62
N VAL A 701 -3.25 -13.15 -19.68
CA VAL A 701 -1.83 -13.26 -20.00
C VAL A 701 -1.40 -12.14 -20.94
N TYR A 702 -0.34 -11.46 -20.59
CA TYR A 702 0.25 -10.36 -21.33
C TYR A 702 1.69 -10.66 -21.73
N VAL A 703 2.11 -10.09 -22.85
CA VAL A 703 3.51 -10.09 -23.31
C VAL A 703 3.95 -8.64 -23.51
N ILE A 704 5.16 -8.33 -23.06
CA ILE A 704 5.79 -7.03 -23.26
C ILE A 704 7.23 -7.20 -23.76
N PRO A 705 7.72 -6.35 -24.69
CA PRO A 705 9.15 -6.31 -25.01
C PRO A 705 9.99 -5.91 -23.79
N ALA A 706 11.13 -6.56 -23.57
CA ALA A 706 12.03 -6.25 -22.46
C ALA A 706 12.71 -4.87 -22.60
N ALA A 707 12.67 -4.29 -23.79
CA ALA A 707 13.10 -2.92 -24.06
C ALA A 707 12.03 -1.86 -23.73
N GLY A 708 10.84 -2.30 -23.27
CA GLY A 708 9.71 -1.43 -22.97
C GLY A 708 8.70 -1.36 -24.12
N GLY A 709 7.57 -0.74 -23.86
CA GLY A 709 6.48 -0.60 -24.80
C GLY A 709 5.11 -0.89 -24.19
N LYS A 710 4.10 -1.06 -25.02
CA LYS A 710 2.74 -1.38 -24.54
C LYS A 710 2.60 -2.90 -24.37
N PRO A 711 2.13 -3.39 -23.20
CA PRO A 711 1.78 -4.80 -23.03
C PRO A 711 0.68 -5.22 -24.00
N GLN A 712 0.86 -6.38 -24.63
CA GLN A 712 -0.13 -7.01 -25.49
C GLN A 712 -0.86 -8.10 -24.71
N ASN A 713 -2.19 -8.04 -24.67
CA ASN A 713 -3.02 -9.12 -24.18
C ASN A 713 -2.99 -10.31 -25.16
N ILE A 714 -2.64 -11.49 -24.68
CA ILE A 714 -2.53 -12.71 -25.46
C ILE A 714 -3.76 -13.59 -25.29
N THR A 715 -4.40 -13.57 -24.13
CA THR A 715 -5.64 -14.28 -23.85
C THR A 715 -6.79 -13.26 -23.75
N SER A 716 -7.98 -13.63 -24.19
CA SER A 716 -9.19 -12.80 -24.09
C SER A 716 -10.35 -13.72 -23.83
N HIS A 717 -10.42 -14.28 -22.62
CA HIS A 717 -11.41 -15.29 -22.26
C HIS A 717 -12.06 -14.94 -20.91
N PRO A 718 -13.37 -15.22 -20.71
CA PRO A 718 -14.05 -14.96 -19.44
C PRO A 718 -13.48 -15.74 -18.25
N ALA A 719 -12.72 -16.82 -18.50
CA ALA A 719 -12.01 -17.58 -17.47
C ALA A 719 -10.75 -16.82 -17.00
N SER A 720 -10.21 -17.22 -15.86
CA SER A 720 -8.97 -16.70 -15.33
C SER A 720 -7.77 -17.44 -15.93
N ASP A 721 -6.89 -16.72 -16.57
CA ASP A 721 -5.63 -17.19 -17.14
C ASP A 721 -4.45 -16.62 -16.35
N ALA A 722 -3.58 -17.49 -15.83
CA ALA A 722 -2.54 -17.10 -14.89
C ALA A 722 -1.25 -17.93 -15.03
N PHE A 723 -0.18 -17.45 -14.40
CA PHE A 723 1.13 -18.14 -14.27
C PHE A 723 1.73 -18.59 -15.60
N PRO A 724 1.90 -17.68 -16.54
CA PRO A 724 2.38 -18.03 -17.87
C PRO A 724 3.88 -18.37 -17.93
N SER A 725 4.27 -19.16 -18.93
CA SER A 725 5.67 -19.36 -19.30
C SER A 725 5.82 -19.58 -20.81
N PHE A 726 6.91 -19.14 -21.41
CA PHE A 726 7.22 -19.43 -22.79
C PHE A 726 7.64 -20.89 -22.99
N SER A 727 7.27 -21.48 -24.14
CA SER A 727 7.93 -22.69 -24.64
C SER A 727 9.38 -22.39 -24.99
N ARG A 728 10.23 -23.44 -25.04
CA ARG A 728 11.64 -23.31 -25.37
C ARG A 728 11.90 -22.68 -26.74
N ASP A 729 11.08 -23.02 -27.74
CA ASP A 729 11.15 -22.48 -29.09
C ASP A 729 10.56 -21.07 -29.21
N GLY A 730 9.95 -20.53 -28.13
CA GLY A 730 9.32 -19.22 -28.10
C GLY A 730 8.04 -19.10 -28.93
N GLN A 731 7.53 -20.24 -29.49
CA GLN A 731 6.33 -20.23 -30.33
C GLN A 731 5.03 -20.30 -29.52
N TRP A 732 5.10 -20.86 -28.32
CA TRP A 732 3.95 -21.07 -27.44
C TRP A 732 4.12 -20.39 -26.08
N ILE A 733 2.99 -20.05 -25.47
CA ILE A 733 2.92 -19.66 -24.07
C ILE A 733 2.03 -20.68 -23.38
N TYR A 734 2.58 -21.38 -22.38
CA TYR A 734 1.84 -22.21 -21.45
C TYR A 734 1.27 -21.35 -20.33
N PHE A 735 0.10 -21.70 -19.83
CA PHE A 735 -0.54 -20.99 -18.71
C PHE A 735 -1.56 -21.89 -18.00
N SER A 736 -1.94 -21.52 -16.80
CA SER A 736 -3.00 -22.16 -16.03
C SER A 736 -4.32 -21.47 -16.31
N SER A 737 -5.39 -22.22 -16.60
CA SER A 737 -6.71 -21.66 -16.91
C SER A 737 -7.82 -22.53 -16.35
N ASN A 738 -8.87 -21.90 -15.80
CA ASN A 738 -10.07 -22.57 -15.31
C ASN A 738 -11.25 -22.58 -16.32
N ARG A 739 -10.97 -22.41 -17.61
CA ARG A 739 -11.99 -22.33 -18.67
C ARG A 739 -12.82 -23.61 -18.84
N THR A 740 -12.42 -24.70 -18.23
CA THR A 740 -13.17 -25.99 -18.19
C THR A 740 -13.68 -26.33 -16.79
N GLY A 741 -13.66 -25.38 -15.84
CA GLY A 741 -14.15 -25.56 -14.49
C GLY A 741 -13.06 -25.65 -13.46
N GLU A 742 -12.03 -26.42 -13.72
CA GLU A 742 -10.83 -26.54 -12.89
C GLU A 742 -9.63 -25.95 -13.59
N PHE A 743 -8.65 -25.49 -12.81
CA PHE A 743 -7.39 -25.01 -13.38
C PHE A 743 -6.63 -26.18 -14.02
N ARG A 744 -6.36 -26.06 -15.32
CA ARG A 744 -5.56 -26.99 -16.12
C ARG A 744 -4.49 -26.23 -16.88
N ILE A 745 -3.50 -26.95 -17.36
CA ILE A 745 -2.51 -26.32 -18.21
C ILE A 745 -3.04 -26.22 -19.63
N TRP A 746 -2.93 -25.02 -20.20
CA TRP A 746 -3.25 -24.68 -21.57
C TRP A 746 -2.02 -24.09 -22.25
N LYS A 747 -2.03 -24.06 -23.55
CA LYS A 747 -1.05 -23.34 -24.36
C LYS A 747 -1.73 -22.54 -25.46
N ILE A 748 -1.13 -21.40 -25.78
CA ILE A 748 -1.59 -20.50 -26.83
C ILE A 748 -0.37 -20.08 -27.68
N PRO A 749 -0.51 -19.83 -29.01
CA PRO A 749 0.59 -19.26 -29.78
C PRO A 749 1.09 -17.95 -29.16
N ALA A 750 2.38 -17.71 -29.13
CA ALA A 750 2.95 -16.50 -28.54
C ALA A 750 2.55 -15.20 -29.27
N SER A 751 1.96 -15.32 -30.46
CA SER A 751 1.34 -14.24 -31.22
C SER A 751 -0.15 -14.03 -30.92
N GLY A 752 -0.75 -14.82 -30.02
CA GLY A 752 -2.19 -14.91 -29.78
C GLY A 752 -2.90 -15.89 -30.72
N GLY A 753 -4.18 -16.15 -30.48
CA GLY A 753 -5.00 -17.11 -31.24
C GLY A 753 -5.77 -18.05 -30.31
N ASP A 754 -6.07 -19.25 -30.79
CA ASP A 754 -6.85 -20.24 -30.04
C ASP A 754 -5.97 -20.99 -29.04
N ALA A 755 -6.44 -21.09 -27.81
CA ALA A 755 -5.75 -21.84 -26.76
C ALA A 755 -6.11 -23.33 -26.83
N VAL A 756 -5.14 -24.22 -26.61
CA VAL A 756 -5.23 -25.64 -26.63
C VAL A 756 -4.96 -26.23 -25.24
N GLN A 757 -5.83 -27.10 -24.76
CA GLN A 757 -5.65 -27.82 -23.49
C GLN A 757 -4.46 -28.78 -23.56
N VAL A 758 -3.60 -28.78 -22.53
CA VAL A 758 -2.41 -29.62 -22.44
C VAL A 758 -2.60 -30.75 -21.42
N THR A 759 -3.22 -30.48 -20.26
CA THR A 759 -3.45 -31.48 -19.23
C THR A 759 -4.92 -31.79 -19.05
N ASN A 760 -5.24 -33.03 -18.69
CA ASN A 760 -6.59 -33.45 -18.29
C ASN A 760 -6.79 -33.38 -16.77
N SER A 761 -5.71 -33.35 -15.98
CA SER A 761 -5.69 -33.12 -14.54
C SER A 761 -5.52 -31.67 -14.21
N VAL A 762 -5.82 -31.29 -12.95
CA VAL A 762 -5.53 -29.98 -12.39
C VAL A 762 -4.04 -29.66 -12.54
N GLY A 763 -3.70 -28.42 -12.87
CA GLY A 763 -2.32 -28.03 -13.08
C GLY A 763 -2.09 -26.53 -12.97
N TYR A 764 -0.96 -26.19 -12.29
CA TYR A 764 -0.52 -24.81 -12.08
C TYR A 764 0.97 -24.65 -12.43
N THR A 765 1.36 -23.40 -12.70
CA THR A 765 2.75 -22.95 -12.88
C THR A 765 3.56 -23.78 -13.87
N PRO A 766 3.11 -23.92 -15.13
CA PRO A 766 3.81 -24.75 -16.12
C PRO A 766 5.21 -24.22 -16.42
N LEU A 767 6.21 -25.12 -16.47
CA LEU A 767 7.58 -24.81 -16.88
C LEU A 767 8.10 -25.90 -17.81
N GLU A 768 8.58 -25.51 -18.98
CA GLU A 768 9.20 -26.46 -19.91
C GLU A 768 10.65 -26.76 -19.47
N SER A 769 11.09 -27.99 -19.67
CA SER A 769 12.49 -28.39 -19.41
C SER A 769 13.47 -27.65 -20.32
N PRO A 770 14.75 -27.50 -19.92
CA PRO A 770 15.77 -26.83 -20.75
C PRO A 770 16.00 -27.46 -22.13
N ASP A 771 15.73 -28.76 -22.31
CA ASP A 771 15.76 -29.47 -23.58
C ASP A 771 14.47 -29.40 -24.39
N GLY A 772 13.37 -28.88 -23.80
CA GLY A 772 12.05 -28.84 -24.43
C GLY A 772 11.31 -30.17 -24.45
N ALA A 773 11.85 -31.22 -23.81
CA ALA A 773 11.26 -32.56 -23.86
C ALA A 773 10.08 -32.77 -22.93
N TYR A 774 10.01 -32.01 -21.85
CA TYR A 774 9.02 -32.17 -20.78
C TYR A 774 8.44 -30.86 -20.33
N LEU A 775 7.15 -30.89 -19.93
CA LEU A 775 6.47 -29.81 -19.22
C LEU A 775 6.30 -30.23 -17.75
N TYR A 776 6.77 -29.40 -16.80
CA TYR A 776 6.63 -29.58 -15.37
C TYR A 776 5.48 -28.73 -14.84
N TYR A 777 4.74 -29.23 -13.85
CA TYR A 777 3.64 -28.50 -13.21
C TYR A 777 3.30 -29.09 -11.83
N VAL A 778 2.58 -28.31 -10.99
CA VAL A 778 2.07 -28.74 -9.69
C VAL A 778 0.53 -28.81 -9.71
N GLU A 779 -0.09 -29.58 -8.79
CA GLU A 779 -1.55 -29.79 -8.77
C GLU A 779 -2.29 -28.82 -7.85
N THR A 780 -1.63 -28.19 -6.88
CA THR A 780 -2.26 -27.26 -5.94
C THR A 780 -1.47 -25.97 -5.85
N PHE A 781 -2.15 -24.89 -5.45
CA PHE A 781 -1.49 -23.59 -5.22
C PHE A 781 -1.44 -23.20 -3.75
N ASP A 782 -2.12 -23.91 -2.86
CA ASP A 782 -2.37 -23.59 -1.46
C ASP A 782 -1.60 -24.45 -0.47
N LYS A 783 -1.07 -25.56 -0.91
CA LYS A 783 -0.31 -26.53 -0.09
C LYS A 783 0.80 -27.19 -0.90
N PRO A 784 1.81 -27.76 -0.24
CA PRO A 784 2.79 -28.60 -0.95
C PRO A 784 2.12 -29.74 -1.71
N SER A 785 2.51 -29.91 -2.95
CA SER A 785 1.96 -30.96 -3.83
C SER A 785 3.06 -31.65 -4.62
N PRO A 786 2.77 -32.81 -5.23
CA PRO A 786 3.71 -33.43 -6.15
C PRO A 786 4.06 -32.51 -7.31
N LEU A 787 5.33 -32.55 -7.74
CA LEU A 787 5.76 -32.01 -9.02
C LEU A 787 5.62 -33.10 -10.07
N TRP A 788 4.85 -32.80 -11.09
CA TRP A 788 4.60 -33.67 -12.22
C TRP A 788 5.40 -33.25 -13.45
N ARG A 789 5.74 -34.20 -14.29
CA ARG A 789 6.22 -33.93 -15.64
C ARG A 789 5.36 -34.66 -16.68
N LEU A 790 5.08 -33.98 -17.78
CA LEU A 790 4.40 -34.47 -18.96
C LEU A 790 5.35 -34.37 -20.14
N SER A 791 5.43 -35.37 -21.04
CA SER A 791 6.17 -35.19 -22.29
C SER A 791 5.57 -34.03 -23.11
N ALA A 792 6.40 -33.18 -23.70
CA ALA A 792 5.94 -32.10 -24.60
C ALA A 792 5.13 -32.62 -25.79
N SER A 793 5.29 -33.92 -26.16
CA SER A 793 4.49 -34.64 -27.18
C SER A 793 3.14 -35.17 -26.64
N GLY A 794 2.85 -35.00 -25.36
CA GLY A 794 1.68 -35.52 -24.66
C GLY A 794 1.95 -36.87 -23.98
N GLY A 795 0.90 -37.49 -23.43
CA GLY A 795 0.97 -38.79 -22.76
C GLY A 795 0.46 -38.76 -21.33
N ILE A 796 0.92 -39.68 -20.49
CA ILE A 796 0.53 -39.78 -19.08
C ILE A 796 1.54 -39.04 -18.24
N PRO A 797 1.11 -38.12 -17.35
CA PRO A 797 2.00 -37.42 -16.43
C PRO A 797 2.73 -38.40 -15.50
N VAL A 798 3.98 -38.12 -15.20
CA VAL A 798 4.84 -38.87 -14.30
C VAL A 798 5.23 -38.00 -13.11
N LYS A 799 5.03 -38.53 -11.89
CA LYS A 799 5.46 -37.85 -10.66
C LYS A 799 6.99 -37.84 -10.56
N VAL A 800 7.54 -36.68 -10.27
CA VAL A 800 9.00 -36.44 -10.15
C VAL A 800 9.42 -36.26 -8.68
N LEU A 801 8.70 -35.45 -7.95
CA LEU A 801 8.99 -35.05 -6.56
C LEU A 801 7.70 -34.96 -5.75
N GLU A 802 7.82 -35.07 -4.44
CA GLU A 802 6.79 -34.76 -3.45
C GLU A 802 7.08 -33.41 -2.79
N GLY A 803 6.06 -32.76 -2.25
CA GLY A 803 6.20 -31.66 -1.30
C GLY A 803 6.71 -30.33 -1.89
N VAL A 804 6.54 -30.09 -3.21
CA VAL A 804 6.88 -28.82 -3.82
C VAL A 804 5.79 -27.78 -3.52
N PHE A 805 6.19 -26.66 -2.92
CA PHE A 805 5.26 -25.56 -2.67
C PHE A 805 5.08 -24.71 -3.93
N PHE A 806 3.87 -24.32 -4.20
CA PHE A 806 3.37 -23.60 -5.38
C PHE A 806 4.37 -22.63 -6.04
N GLY A 807 4.72 -22.87 -7.32
CA GLY A 807 5.62 -22.00 -8.09
C GLY A 807 7.08 -21.94 -7.61
N ASN A 808 7.37 -22.53 -6.46
CA ASN A 808 8.70 -22.54 -5.86
C ASN A 808 9.56 -23.69 -6.39
N TYR A 809 9.68 -23.74 -7.72
CA TYR A 809 10.60 -24.62 -8.39
C TYR A 809 11.13 -24.01 -9.68
N VAL A 810 12.33 -24.38 -10.06
CA VAL A 810 12.95 -24.05 -11.35
C VAL A 810 13.74 -25.24 -11.88
N VAL A 811 13.50 -25.55 -13.13
CA VAL A 811 14.13 -26.68 -13.84
C VAL A 811 15.37 -26.15 -14.58
N ARG A 812 16.53 -26.78 -14.36
CA ARG A 812 17.81 -26.47 -14.99
C ARG A 812 18.40 -27.77 -15.61
N GLU A 813 19.45 -27.62 -16.42
CA GLU A 813 20.22 -28.78 -16.89
C GLU A 813 20.75 -29.53 -15.66
N GLY A 814 20.44 -30.82 -15.58
CA GLY A 814 20.89 -31.70 -14.49
C GLY A 814 20.01 -31.72 -13.24
N GLY A 815 19.16 -30.72 -12.97
CA GLY A 815 18.43 -30.76 -11.73
C GLY A 815 17.29 -29.74 -11.58
N ILE A 816 16.61 -29.84 -10.45
CA ILE A 816 15.48 -29.00 -10.07
C ILE A 816 15.77 -28.37 -8.71
N TYR A 817 15.79 -27.03 -8.66
CA TYR A 817 15.79 -26.30 -7.40
C TYR A 817 14.33 -26.18 -6.96
N TYR A 818 14.05 -26.42 -5.69
CA TYR A 818 12.71 -26.30 -5.16
C TYR A 818 12.71 -25.94 -3.67
N ILE A 819 11.62 -25.38 -3.22
CA ILE A 819 11.40 -25.12 -1.79
C ILE A 819 10.49 -26.20 -1.24
N ASP A 820 11.02 -26.87 -0.20
CA ASP A 820 10.33 -27.86 0.60
C ASP A 820 9.84 -27.15 1.89
N LYS A 821 8.53 -27.18 2.06
CA LYS A 821 7.85 -26.69 3.25
C LYS A 821 7.17 -27.89 3.89
N PRO A 822 7.47 -28.28 5.13
CA PRO A 822 6.88 -29.44 5.76
C PRO A 822 5.37 -29.43 5.69
N SER A 823 4.76 -30.55 5.35
CA SER A 823 3.32 -30.75 5.38
C SER A 823 2.81 -30.65 6.81
N GLY A 824 1.85 -29.81 7.04
CA GLY A 824 1.21 -29.61 8.35
C GLY A 824 0.60 -28.23 8.51
N GLN A 825 1.01 -27.27 7.72
CA GLN A 825 0.50 -25.91 7.81
C GLN A 825 0.49 -25.27 6.44
N GLY A 826 -0.55 -25.54 5.71
CA GLY A 826 -0.86 -24.92 4.43
C GLY A 826 -1.86 -23.81 4.62
N GLY A 827 -1.41 -22.65 5.09
CA GLY A 827 -2.15 -21.41 4.95
C GLY A 827 -1.36 -20.50 4.03
N VAL A 828 -1.84 -20.29 2.84
CA VAL A 828 -1.39 -19.14 2.05
C VAL A 828 -2.10 -17.95 2.64
N TYR A 829 -1.35 -17.03 3.19
CA TYR A 829 -1.71 -15.74 3.76
C TYR A 829 -2.28 -15.70 5.19
N TYR A 830 -1.45 -15.25 6.10
CA TYR A 830 -1.72 -14.28 7.15
C TYR A 830 -2.11 -14.76 8.57
N LEU A 831 -2.36 -16.00 8.83
CA LEU A 831 -2.62 -16.43 10.21
C LEU A 831 -1.72 -17.57 10.68
N ASP A 832 -1.17 -18.38 9.78
CA ASP A 832 -0.28 -19.49 10.13
C ASP A 832 1.18 -19.14 9.84
N MET A 833 1.92 -18.65 10.81
CA MET A 833 3.38 -18.67 10.76
C MET A 833 3.82 -20.12 10.61
N PRO A 834 4.63 -20.50 9.60
CA PRO A 834 5.05 -21.87 9.44
C PRO A 834 5.85 -22.31 10.65
N THR A 835 5.35 -23.28 11.41
CA THR A 835 6.09 -23.90 12.54
C THR A 835 7.16 -24.87 12.05
N GLY A 836 7.28 -25.08 10.74
CA GLY A 836 8.24 -26.01 10.14
C GLY A 836 9.43 -25.27 9.48
N GLU A 837 10.59 -25.95 9.50
CA GLU A 837 11.81 -25.45 8.84
C GLU A 837 11.65 -25.43 7.30
N THR A 838 11.53 -24.23 6.70
CA THR A 838 11.51 -24.08 5.23
C THR A 838 12.92 -24.29 4.67
N ARG A 839 13.05 -25.15 3.66
CA ARG A 839 14.35 -25.56 3.10
C ARG A 839 14.41 -25.33 1.59
N LEU A 840 15.54 -24.82 1.11
CA LEU A 840 15.91 -24.86 -0.30
C LEU A 840 16.57 -26.21 -0.59
N GLN A 841 16.04 -26.91 -1.58
CA GLN A 841 16.49 -28.23 -2.01
C GLN A 841 16.94 -28.21 -3.47
N TYR A 842 17.86 -29.10 -3.81
CA TYR A 842 18.24 -29.41 -5.18
C TYR A 842 18.00 -30.90 -5.44
N PHE A 843 17.17 -31.20 -6.42
CA PHE A 843 16.91 -32.57 -6.88
C PHE A 843 17.75 -32.83 -8.13
N ASP A 844 18.68 -33.78 -8.04
CA ASP A 844 19.48 -34.24 -9.16
C ASP A 844 18.65 -35.23 -10.01
N LEU A 845 18.49 -34.91 -11.29
CA LEU A 845 17.68 -35.69 -12.22
C LEU A 845 18.30 -37.06 -12.59
N ALA A 846 19.63 -37.17 -12.50
CA ALA A 846 20.34 -38.42 -12.83
C ALA A 846 20.32 -39.41 -11.67
N THR A 847 20.65 -38.93 -10.46
CA THR A 847 20.68 -39.78 -9.26
C THR A 847 19.32 -39.91 -8.59
N ARG A 848 18.35 -39.07 -8.93
CA ARG A 848 17.02 -38.96 -8.33
C ARG A 848 17.04 -38.78 -6.81
N SER A 849 18.00 -37.98 -6.35
CA SER A 849 18.17 -37.65 -4.92
C SER A 849 18.12 -36.14 -4.70
N SER A 850 17.59 -35.74 -3.54
CA SER A 850 17.55 -34.34 -3.12
C SER A 850 18.66 -34.01 -2.13
N THR A 851 19.27 -32.86 -2.29
CA THR A 851 20.28 -32.29 -1.38
C THR A 851 19.76 -30.97 -0.81
N THR A 852 19.83 -30.84 0.51
CA THR A 852 19.48 -29.55 1.17
C THR A 852 20.58 -28.55 0.96
N MET A 853 20.23 -27.42 0.32
CA MET A 853 21.17 -26.32 0.04
C MET A 853 21.16 -25.26 1.13
N ALA A 854 19.99 -24.89 1.62
CA ALA A 854 19.82 -23.91 2.72
C ALA A 854 18.62 -24.27 3.59
N ARG A 855 18.64 -23.80 4.83
CA ARG A 855 17.61 -24.01 5.84
C ARG A 855 17.14 -22.67 6.42
N ASN A 856 15.99 -22.66 7.08
CA ASN A 856 15.46 -21.49 7.78
C ASN A 856 15.27 -20.27 6.83
N LEU A 857 14.67 -20.51 5.66
CA LEU A 857 14.45 -19.46 4.69
C LEU A 857 13.42 -18.40 5.13
N GLY A 858 12.71 -18.64 6.22
CA GLY A 858 11.65 -17.77 6.73
C GLY A 858 10.31 -18.02 6.05
N ASN A 859 9.44 -17.03 6.07
CA ASN A 859 8.11 -17.12 5.46
C ASN A 859 8.20 -16.90 3.94
N VAL A 860 8.51 -17.99 3.23
CA VAL A 860 8.69 -17.96 1.78
C VAL A 860 7.34 -17.87 1.07
N GLU A 861 7.23 -16.90 0.18
CA GLU A 861 6.13 -16.71 -0.76
C GLU A 861 6.34 -17.56 -2.04
N ALA A 862 5.45 -17.40 -3.02
CA ALA A 862 5.54 -18.13 -4.27
C ALA A 862 6.68 -17.63 -5.18
N PHE A 863 7.19 -18.54 -5.99
CA PHE A 863 8.19 -18.37 -7.06
C PHE A 863 9.62 -18.13 -6.62
N LEU A 864 10.43 -19.08 -7.03
CA LEU A 864 11.89 -18.97 -6.99
C LEU A 864 12.48 -18.95 -8.40
N THR A 865 13.69 -18.41 -8.52
CA THR A 865 14.51 -18.48 -9.73
C THR A 865 15.95 -18.80 -9.37
N ALA A 866 16.68 -19.37 -10.32
CA ALA A 866 18.13 -19.55 -10.21
C ALA A 866 18.83 -18.79 -11.36
N SER A 867 20.01 -18.25 -11.09
CA SER A 867 20.87 -17.67 -12.13
C SER A 867 21.22 -18.72 -13.20
N PRO A 868 21.59 -18.30 -14.41
CA PRO A 868 21.98 -19.25 -15.48
C PRO A 868 23.12 -20.20 -15.09
N ASP A 869 24.04 -19.76 -14.26
CA ASP A 869 25.16 -20.55 -13.72
C ASP A 869 24.78 -21.40 -12.49
N GLY A 870 23.53 -21.26 -11.98
CA GLY A 870 23.00 -22.01 -10.84
C GLY A 870 23.61 -21.67 -9.48
N ARG A 871 24.34 -20.55 -9.37
CA ARG A 871 25.05 -20.15 -8.13
C ARG A 871 24.23 -19.21 -7.25
N THR A 872 23.35 -18.40 -7.83
CA THR A 872 22.48 -17.48 -7.10
C THR A 872 21.04 -17.92 -7.25
N ILE A 873 20.35 -18.14 -6.14
CA ILE A 873 18.93 -18.47 -6.08
C ILE A 873 18.19 -17.31 -5.44
N LEU A 874 17.17 -16.79 -6.12
CA LEU A 874 16.28 -15.73 -5.59
C LEU A 874 14.92 -16.31 -5.27
N TYR A 875 14.31 -15.82 -4.19
CA TYR A 875 12.95 -16.17 -3.77
C TYR A 875 12.29 -15.00 -3.06
N SER A 876 10.97 -14.95 -3.06
CA SER A 876 10.19 -13.94 -2.34
C SER A 876 9.94 -14.39 -0.91
N ARG A 877 10.02 -13.45 0.04
CA ARG A 877 9.82 -13.72 1.46
C ARG A 877 9.09 -12.56 2.12
N THR A 878 8.09 -12.88 2.93
CA THR A 878 7.47 -11.92 3.86
C THR A 878 8.36 -11.72 5.07
N ASP A 879 8.91 -10.53 5.22
CA ASP A 879 9.78 -10.15 6.32
C ASP A 879 9.01 -9.60 7.51
N SER A 880 7.91 -8.92 7.25
CA SER A 880 7.02 -8.38 8.27
C SER A 880 5.57 -8.43 7.82
N LEU A 881 4.73 -8.83 8.75
CA LEU A 881 3.28 -8.79 8.62
C LEU A 881 2.72 -8.20 9.91
N VAL A 882 2.14 -7.02 9.80
CA VAL A 882 1.54 -6.31 10.93
C VAL A 882 0.17 -5.82 10.53
N ASP A 883 -0.83 -6.18 11.30
CA ASP A 883 -2.18 -5.68 11.14
C ASP A 883 -2.63 -5.04 12.46
N ASP A 884 -2.97 -3.75 12.43
CA ASP A 884 -3.47 -2.99 13.58
C ASP A 884 -4.96 -2.69 13.41
N LEU A 885 -5.70 -2.62 14.50
CA LEU A 885 -7.05 -2.10 14.49
C LEU A 885 -7.06 -0.58 14.61
N MET A 886 -7.75 0.07 13.69
CA MET A 886 -7.95 1.51 13.66
C MET A 886 -9.37 1.87 14.05
N LEU A 887 -9.55 2.95 14.82
CA LEU A 887 -10.84 3.47 15.27
C LEU A 887 -11.11 4.85 14.69
N VAL A 888 -12.32 5.07 14.19
CA VAL A 888 -12.83 6.38 13.81
C VAL A 888 -14.05 6.70 14.67
N GLU A 889 -13.96 7.74 15.47
CA GLU A 889 -15.07 8.25 16.28
C GLU A 889 -16.01 9.12 15.43
N ASN A 890 -17.27 9.22 15.82
CA ASN A 890 -18.27 10.08 15.17
C ASN A 890 -18.45 9.81 13.66
N PHE A 891 -18.34 8.56 13.26
CA PHE A 891 -18.49 8.15 11.87
C PHE A 891 -19.94 8.27 11.41
N ARG A 892 -20.23 9.00 10.29
CA ARG A 892 -21.57 9.27 9.78
C ARG A 892 -21.73 8.88 8.31
#